data_9d247780c08125818342db8227b9d007
#
_entry.id   9d247780c08125818342db8227b9d007
#
_cell.length_a   1.000
_cell.length_b   1.000
_cell.length_c   1.000
_cell.angle_alpha   90.00
_cell.angle_beta   90.00
_cell.angle_gamma   90.00
#
_symmetry.space_group_name_H-M   'P 1'
#
loop_
_entity.id
_entity.type
_entity.pdbx_description
1 polymer ?
#
loop_
_entity_poly.entity_id
_entity_poly.type
_entity_poly.pdbx_seq_one_letter_code
_entity_poly.pdbx_strand_id
1 'polypeptide(L)'
;MGSRTGAERDSRLVSQPSFLIWHVNCQGLMSHLSEIAARLQLASVMPGLLCLNETFLDRSVSDLSLPYYDLVARRDRTDGRRCGGVAVYALSSIASSVTVCGISPVAERVWVLIHSDCGPFLVACWYRPPEPGDTSFVQPFCSEFREHSSAALGSIVVGDVNCHNIRWLRHSSRNSPEGIALLNACLDLGLTQRVRSPTRGDNLLDLVLSDVSSLTCRVLPPVADHNVVEVALKFSVPHSVVSKRVVWDFGKANWTNIIQSFASQDFCFLDVDFPNHGGTRLTQIIIDAMTKFIPRRVLVERKSTHPWMNSKVLRAVAFKQNASGTTAELEASKACSEVILTEFKKFVDSTRDRLHSIRRGSKQWWGLARQLLNQRSKSSNIPALKTSAGQWIMDPHGKSVELASCFASKFGFRPARFNEHSRIYPARAQQGFFQTPTAACANQVLSELRLDSATGPDRISARLLHMCSHVLAEPVAKLARRIADAGVWPDLWRVHWIVPLHKRRSRHVGDHYRGVHLTSQLSKVVERVLGLSFLPYLHSALACGPQQFAYLPGRGSRDATAYLVMTWIIGFDSLRKFGVYCSDVSGAFDRVSRHRLLRKLRAKGLHDVALGFLASWLQSRTAHVVVEGATSGAMALDHMVFQGTVWGPPLWNVFFEDARVPINACGFNEIVYADDLNAFRSFPLAVCNADVMGHIARCQESLHTWGGANGVEFDPGKESCHVVSRSDPHGPDFRILGVMYDTKLLMHSAVQEVVVECAWKLTSLLRSRRYHDVPRLMLLYKAQLLSYIEYRTPAIYHAACSVLAPVDGVQRRFLRETCVSDEQALFEFHLIPLSIRRDIAMLGLIHRTVLGRGPAQFRELFKLAPLDGQTARTRSQCSRHRFQLEDPRDKQHSHMLARSALGLVWVYNHLPPRVVEQASVSQFQAELQRVVKDRAAARCADWAQSLSPRVPLTSHPLLRYR
;
A
#
# COMPACT_ATOMS: atom_id res chain seq x y z
N MET A 1 26.84 14.48 -74.45
CA MET A 1 25.97 15.68 -74.45
C MET A 1 25.00 15.47 -73.32
N GLY A 2 25.15 16.10 -72.18
CA GLY A 2 24.34 15.98 -71.05
C GLY A 2 24.50 17.24 -70.20
N SER A 3 23.45 17.91 -69.94
CA SER A 3 23.36 19.11 -69.15
C SER A 3 23.40 18.80 -67.64
N ARG A 4 24.34 19.45 -66.93
CA ARG A 4 24.34 19.57 -65.47
C ARG A 4 23.31 20.64 -65.08
N THR A 5 22.30 20.32 -64.25
CA THR A 5 21.53 21.28 -63.51
C THR A 5 21.99 21.22 -62.08
N GLY A 6 22.43 22.33 -61.54
CA GLY A 6 22.86 22.49 -60.16
C GLY A 6 21.67 22.43 -59.24
N ALA A 7 21.77 21.59 -58.25
CA ALA A 7 20.86 21.63 -57.07
C ALA A 7 21.52 22.58 -56.05
N GLU A 8 20.83 23.72 -55.84
CA GLU A 8 21.10 24.61 -54.73
C GLU A 8 20.88 23.84 -53.42
N ARG A 9 21.92 23.74 -52.64
CA ARG A 9 21.85 23.30 -51.25
C ARG A 9 21.20 24.40 -50.41
N ASP A 10 19.91 24.28 -50.21
CA ASP A 10 19.21 25.04 -49.18
C ASP A 10 19.70 24.53 -47.82
N SER A 11 20.69 25.20 -47.23
CA SER A 11 21.14 24.99 -45.89
C SER A 11 20.11 25.57 -44.90
N ARG A 12 18.98 24.91 -44.73
CA ARG A 12 18.14 25.15 -43.56
C ARG A 12 18.94 24.73 -42.34
N LEU A 13 19.38 25.70 -41.57
CA LEU A 13 19.85 25.54 -40.20
C LEU A 13 18.72 24.81 -39.43
N VAL A 14 18.86 23.51 -39.27
CA VAL A 14 18.06 22.73 -38.33
C VAL A 14 18.39 23.28 -36.95
N SER A 15 17.49 24.09 -36.39
CA SER A 15 17.63 24.58 -35.01
C SER A 15 17.78 23.36 -34.10
N GLN A 16 18.90 23.28 -33.36
CA GLN A 16 19.05 22.23 -32.34
C GLN A 16 17.83 22.21 -31.44
N PRO A 17 17.32 21.03 -31.07
CA PRO A 17 16.15 20.91 -30.22
C PRO A 17 16.42 21.62 -28.87
N SER A 18 15.59 22.60 -28.54
CA SER A 18 15.67 23.31 -27.26
C SER A 18 14.84 22.59 -26.21
N PHE A 19 15.45 22.28 -25.07
CA PHE A 19 14.74 21.77 -23.90
C PHE A 19 14.13 22.95 -23.14
N LEU A 20 12.83 22.92 -22.88
CA LEU A 20 12.11 24.01 -22.21
C LEU A 20 11.76 23.64 -20.77
N ILE A 21 11.95 24.60 -19.84
CA ILE A 21 11.44 24.55 -18.47
C ILE A 21 10.47 25.73 -18.30
N TRP A 22 9.26 25.46 -17.80
CA TRP A 22 8.33 26.51 -17.38
C TRP A 22 8.32 26.61 -15.88
N HIS A 23 8.49 27.83 -15.37
CA HIS A 23 8.18 28.17 -13.98
C HIS A 23 6.87 28.93 -13.92
N VAL A 24 5.96 28.51 -13.03
CA VAL A 24 4.64 29.11 -12.82
C VAL A 24 4.37 29.23 -11.33
N ASN A 25 4.22 30.44 -10.81
CA ASN A 25 3.52 30.64 -9.56
C ASN A 25 2.02 30.54 -9.83
N CYS A 26 1.35 29.51 -9.30
CA CYS A 26 -0.01 29.16 -9.70
C CYS A 26 -1.08 29.58 -8.68
N GLN A 27 -0.74 30.16 -7.55
CA GLN A 27 -1.69 30.59 -6.50
C GLN A 27 -2.86 29.61 -6.29
N GLY A 28 -2.51 28.35 -6.05
CA GLY A 28 -3.48 27.26 -5.93
C GLY A 28 -3.66 26.47 -7.22
N LEU A 29 -2.86 25.40 -7.33
CA LEU A 29 -2.83 24.53 -8.52
C LEU A 29 -4.20 23.96 -8.88
N MET A 30 -5.03 23.61 -7.90
CA MET A 30 -6.37 23.07 -8.16
C MET A 30 -7.30 24.06 -8.88
N SER A 31 -7.15 25.36 -8.64
CA SER A 31 -7.96 26.41 -9.26
C SER A 31 -7.51 26.71 -10.69
N HIS A 32 -6.21 26.65 -10.94
CA HIS A 32 -5.61 27.04 -12.22
C HIS A 32 -5.20 25.85 -13.10
N LEU A 33 -5.47 24.61 -12.65
CA LEU A 33 -5.09 23.38 -13.34
C LEU A 33 -5.57 23.33 -14.79
N SER A 34 -6.84 23.74 -15.03
CA SER A 34 -7.42 23.72 -16.37
C SER A 34 -6.74 24.72 -17.31
N GLU A 35 -6.40 25.90 -16.81
CA GLU A 35 -5.71 26.92 -17.60
C GLU A 35 -4.27 26.49 -17.93
N ILE A 36 -3.53 25.97 -16.94
CA ILE A 36 -2.18 25.44 -17.15
C ILE A 36 -2.23 24.32 -18.20
N ALA A 37 -3.16 23.37 -18.07
CA ALA A 37 -3.30 22.28 -19.02
C ALA A 37 -3.65 22.75 -20.44
N ALA A 38 -4.48 23.78 -20.59
CA ALA A 38 -4.80 24.38 -21.89
C ALA A 38 -3.58 25.05 -22.52
N ARG A 39 -2.82 25.83 -21.74
CA ARG A 39 -1.60 26.50 -22.23
C ARG A 39 -0.58 25.50 -22.71
N LEU A 40 -0.41 24.38 -21.99
CA LEU A 40 0.48 23.31 -22.40
C LEU A 40 0.07 22.70 -23.74
N GLN A 41 -1.24 22.57 -24.02
CA GLN A 41 -1.74 22.09 -25.32
C GLN A 41 -1.60 23.11 -26.44
N LEU A 42 -1.60 24.40 -26.12
CA LEU A 42 -1.44 25.49 -27.09
C LEU A 42 0.04 25.82 -27.37
N ALA A 43 0.96 25.35 -26.54
CA ALA A 43 2.38 25.59 -26.72
C ALA A 43 2.90 24.91 -28.00
N SER A 44 3.65 25.65 -28.81
CA SER A 44 4.29 25.13 -30.04
C SER A 44 5.27 24.00 -29.75
N VAL A 45 5.98 24.08 -28.60
CA VAL A 45 6.84 23.05 -28.06
C VAL A 45 6.44 22.86 -26.60
N MET A 46 6.13 21.61 -26.22
CA MET A 46 5.78 21.30 -24.83
C MET A 46 7.02 21.39 -23.94
N PRO A 47 6.96 22.11 -22.81
CA PRO A 47 8.09 22.15 -21.89
C PRO A 47 8.38 20.74 -21.31
N GLY A 48 9.66 20.42 -21.22
CA GLY A 48 10.12 19.15 -20.65
C GLY A 48 9.87 19.10 -19.14
N LEU A 49 10.01 20.23 -18.42
CA LEU A 49 9.72 20.38 -17.00
C LEU A 49 8.74 21.53 -16.74
N LEU A 50 7.90 21.31 -15.72
CA LEU A 50 7.08 22.33 -15.09
C LEU A 50 7.48 22.47 -13.63
N CYS A 51 7.94 23.64 -13.25
CA CYS A 51 8.26 24.03 -11.87
C CYS A 51 7.15 24.91 -11.36
N LEU A 52 6.33 24.40 -10.46
CA LEU A 52 5.12 25.07 -9.95
C LEU A 52 5.34 25.54 -8.52
N ASN A 53 5.08 26.81 -8.26
CA ASN A 53 5.09 27.42 -6.93
C ASN A 53 3.67 27.73 -6.47
N GLU A 54 3.48 27.89 -5.17
CA GLU A 54 2.21 28.16 -4.52
C GLU A 54 1.12 27.17 -4.93
N THR A 55 1.44 25.87 -4.86
CA THR A 55 0.52 24.81 -5.28
C THR A 55 -0.71 24.68 -4.38
N PHE A 56 -0.62 25.12 -3.11
CA PHE A 56 -1.65 24.99 -2.07
C PHE A 56 -2.15 23.55 -1.91
N LEU A 57 -1.28 22.58 -2.22
CA LEU A 57 -1.58 21.17 -2.04
C LEU A 57 -1.30 20.72 -0.62
N ASP A 58 -2.03 19.70 -0.20
CA ASP A 58 -1.87 19.03 1.07
C ASP A 58 -1.95 17.50 0.92
N ARG A 59 -1.74 16.76 2.00
CA ARG A 59 -1.77 15.30 2.02
C ARG A 59 -3.09 14.66 1.57
N SER A 60 -4.19 15.42 1.52
CA SER A 60 -5.48 14.92 1.04
C SER A 60 -5.54 14.79 -0.49
N VAL A 61 -4.57 15.40 -1.20
CA VAL A 61 -4.36 15.23 -2.63
C VAL A 61 -3.12 14.37 -2.82
N SER A 62 -3.31 13.08 -2.99
CA SER A 62 -2.18 12.13 -3.13
C SER A 62 -1.46 12.27 -4.48
N ASP A 63 -2.21 12.56 -5.53
CA ASP A 63 -1.69 12.78 -6.87
C ASP A 63 -2.63 13.73 -7.64
N LEU A 64 -2.06 14.74 -8.28
CA LEU A 64 -2.77 15.63 -9.18
C LEU A 64 -2.24 15.41 -10.60
N SER A 65 -3.05 14.80 -11.43
CA SER A 65 -2.71 14.45 -12.79
C SER A 65 -2.76 15.70 -13.70
N LEU A 66 -1.67 15.98 -14.41
CA LEU A 66 -1.61 16.91 -15.54
C LEU A 66 -1.53 16.10 -16.84
N PRO A 67 -2.29 16.49 -17.91
CA PRO A 67 -2.18 15.81 -19.21
C PRO A 67 -0.74 15.79 -19.72
N TYR A 68 -0.28 14.63 -20.14
CA TYR A 68 1.06 14.41 -20.67
C TYR A 68 2.23 14.57 -19.70
N TYR A 69 1.98 14.86 -18.41
CA TYR A 69 3.02 15.05 -17.40
C TYR A 69 2.88 14.07 -16.24
N ASP A 70 4.02 13.72 -15.67
CA ASP A 70 4.15 12.95 -14.44
C ASP A 70 4.66 13.85 -13.32
N LEU A 71 4.05 13.75 -12.15
CA LEU A 71 4.56 14.37 -10.94
C LEU A 71 5.87 13.68 -10.52
N VAL A 72 6.98 14.41 -10.59
CA VAL A 72 8.31 13.94 -10.19
C VAL A 72 8.48 14.05 -8.69
N ALA A 73 8.27 15.23 -8.14
CA ALA A 73 8.38 15.51 -6.72
C ALA A 73 7.54 16.72 -6.33
N ARG A 74 7.16 16.78 -5.05
CA ARG A 74 6.52 17.96 -4.46
C ARG A 74 6.92 18.12 -3.00
N ARG A 75 6.86 19.35 -2.52
CA ARG A 75 7.01 19.72 -1.13
C ARG A 75 5.82 20.57 -0.73
N ASP A 76 4.90 20.02 0.07
CA ASP A 76 3.76 20.76 0.62
C ASP A 76 4.22 21.52 1.87
N ARG A 77 3.59 22.65 2.13
CA ARG A 77 3.82 23.41 3.37
C ARG A 77 3.32 22.62 4.59
N THR A 78 4.04 22.67 5.68
CA THR A 78 3.76 21.85 6.89
C THR A 78 3.41 22.67 8.14
N ASP A 79 3.49 24.00 8.07
CA ASP A 79 3.25 24.91 9.18
C ASP A 79 1.75 25.23 9.46
N GLY A 80 0.84 24.54 8.77
CA GLY A 80 -0.61 24.69 8.92
C GLY A 80 -1.22 25.84 8.11
N ARG A 81 -0.44 26.71 7.48
CA ARG A 81 -0.94 27.74 6.55
C ARG A 81 -1.42 27.11 5.25
N ARG A 82 -2.48 27.66 4.65
CA ARG A 82 -3.08 27.13 3.43
C ARG A 82 -2.42 27.57 2.11
N CYS A 83 -1.36 28.36 2.18
CA CYS A 83 -0.62 28.91 1.03
C CYS A 83 0.75 28.24 0.90
N GLY A 84 1.44 28.41 -0.25
CA GLY A 84 2.77 27.87 -0.50
C GLY A 84 2.76 26.49 -1.13
N GLY A 85 3.89 25.78 -1.03
CA GLY A 85 4.11 24.48 -1.66
C GLY A 85 4.71 24.57 -3.05
N VAL A 86 5.58 23.60 -3.40
CA VAL A 86 6.20 23.48 -4.72
C VAL A 86 5.97 22.09 -5.31
N ALA A 87 5.88 22.01 -6.65
CA ALA A 87 5.78 20.75 -7.37
C ALA A 87 6.57 20.80 -8.68
N VAL A 88 7.21 19.69 -9.02
CA VAL A 88 7.91 19.50 -10.28
C VAL A 88 7.24 18.39 -11.07
N TYR A 89 6.81 18.72 -12.29
CA TYR A 89 6.26 17.76 -13.24
C TYR A 89 7.21 17.63 -14.43
N ALA A 90 7.38 16.41 -14.92
CA ALA A 90 8.13 16.14 -16.14
C ALA A 90 7.20 15.64 -17.24
N LEU A 91 7.47 16.01 -18.48
CA LEU A 91 6.79 15.45 -19.63
C LEU A 91 6.94 13.93 -19.61
N SER A 92 5.84 13.22 -19.77
CA SER A 92 5.77 11.77 -19.52
C SER A 92 6.75 10.96 -20.34
N SER A 93 7.07 11.42 -21.56
CA SER A 93 8.05 10.77 -22.43
C SER A 93 9.49 10.86 -21.91
N ILE A 94 9.80 11.84 -21.06
CA ILE A 94 11.13 12.05 -20.49
C ILE A 94 11.17 11.84 -18.96
N ALA A 95 10.06 11.53 -18.33
CA ALA A 95 9.98 11.42 -16.89
C ALA A 95 10.94 10.37 -16.30
N SER A 96 11.31 9.35 -17.06
CA SER A 96 12.34 8.38 -16.68
C SER A 96 13.76 8.97 -16.67
N SER A 97 13.98 10.06 -17.38
CA SER A 97 15.27 10.77 -17.44
C SER A 97 15.36 11.92 -16.42
N VAL A 98 14.36 12.06 -15.53
CA VAL A 98 14.33 13.07 -14.47
C VAL A 98 14.34 12.36 -13.12
N THR A 99 15.34 12.66 -12.30
CA THR A 99 15.53 12.01 -11.00
C THR A 99 15.50 13.01 -9.86
N VAL A 100 14.93 12.63 -8.71
CA VAL A 100 14.88 13.46 -7.51
C VAL A 100 16.18 13.31 -6.74
N CYS A 101 16.94 14.42 -6.57
CA CYS A 101 18.15 14.45 -5.76
C CYS A 101 17.84 14.74 -4.30
N GLY A 102 16.94 15.70 -4.05
CA GLY A 102 16.59 16.09 -2.70
C GLY A 102 15.26 16.85 -2.63
N ILE A 103 14.65 16.78 -1.46
CA ILE A 103 13.53 17.62 -1.05
C ILE A 103 13.95 18.29 0.25
N SER A 104 14.03 19.61 0.25
CA SER A 104 14.50 20.34 1.42
C SER A 104 13.64 20.04 2.65
N PRO A 105 14.23 19.72 3.80
CA PRO A 105 13.51 19.52 5.05
C PRO A 105 13.01 20.84 5.66
N VAL A 106 13.68 21.96 5.37
CA VAL A 106 13.48 23.27 6.03
C VAL A 106 12.88 24.33 5.10
N ALA A 107 12.91 24.14 3.78
CA ALA A 107 12.40 25.10 2.80
C ALA A 107 11.41 24.45 1.82
N GLU A 108 10.60 25.26 1.16
CA GLU A 108 9.75 24.79 0.04
C GLU A 108 10.60 24.74 -1.24
N ARG A 109 11.49 23.74 -1.31
CA ARG A 109 12.44 23.55 -2.42
C ARG A 109 12.60 22.08 -2.74
N VAL A 110 12.63 21.79 -4.05
CA VAL A 110 12.81 20.45 -4.62
C VAL A 110 13.95 20.49 -5.62
N TRP A 111 14.85 19.51 -5.53
CA TRP A 111 16.01 19.35 -6.39
C TRP A 111 15.83 18.13 -7.29
N VAL A 112 16.00 18.31 -8.61
CA VAL A 112 15.94 17.22 -9.60
C VAL A 112 17.13 17.29 -10.54
N LEU A 113 17.60 16.13 -11.03
CA LEU A 113 18.57 16.02 -12.12
C LEU A 113 17.85 15.64 -13.40
N ILE A 114 18.16 16.33 -14.49
CA ILE A 114 17.78 16.00 -15.85
C ILE A 114 18.96 15.32 -16.51
N HIS A 115 18.78 14.07 -16.95
CA HIS A 115 19.80 13.34 -17.67
C HIS A 115 19.69 13.61 -19.18
N SER A 116 20.50 14.54 -19.68
CA SER A 116 20.56 14.92 -21.09
C SER A 116 21.60 14.10 -21.86
N ASP A 117 21.63 14.29 -23.18
CA ASP A 117 22.63 13.73 -24.08
C ASP A 117 24.06 14.19 -23.77
N CYS A 118 24.23 15.39 -23.22
CA CYS A 118 25.53 15.93 -22.83
C CYS A 118 25.95 15.54 -21.40
N GLY A 119 24.99 15.08 -20.54
CA GLY A 119 25.19 14.78 -19.15
C GLY A 119 24.08 15.36 -18.25
N PRO A 120 24.21 15.24 -16.93
CA PRO A 120 23.17 15.66 -15.99
C PRO A 120 23.19 17.19 -15.75
N PHE A 121 21.98 17.79 -15.70
CA PHE A 121 21.76 19.18 -15.29
C PHE A 121 20.90 19.19 -14.02
N LEU A 122 21.31 19.99 -13.05
CA LEU A 122 20.56 20.20 -11.81
C LEU A 122 19.49 21.27 -12.00
N VAL A 123 18.25 20.96 -11.58
CA VAL A 123 17.15 21.93 -11.55
C VAL A 123 16.55 21.97 -10.15
N ALA A 124 16.43 23.20 -9.59
CA ALA A 124 15.68 23.42 -8.37
C ALA A 124 14.40 24.20 -8.64
N CYS A 125 13.29 23.75 -8.06
CA CYS A 125 12.06 24.52 -7.94
C CYS A 125 11.98 25.05 -6.51
N TRP A 126 11.93 26.36 -6.33
CA TRP A 126 12.03 27.00 -5.04
C TRP A 126 10.94 28.06 -4.85
N TYR A 127 10.21 27.97 -3.74
CA TYR A 127 9.34 29.04 -3.25
C TYR A 127 9.83 29.54 -1.90
N ARG A 128 10.02 30.85 -1.77
CA ARG A 128 10.30 31.50 -0.49
C ARG A 128 9.12 32.41 -0.13
N PRO A 129 8.49 32.22 1.04
CA PRO A 129 7.43 33.13 1.49
C PRO A 129 7.98 34.55 1.64
N PRO A 130 7.14 35.60 1.50
CA PRO A 130 7.55 37.00 1.67
C PRO A 130 7.70 37.33 3.16
N GLU A 131 8.78 36.87 3.79
CA GLU A 131 9.11 37.17 5.18
C GLU A 131 10.22 38.26 5.20
N PRO A 132 9.87 39.51 5.48
CA PRO A 132 10.82 40.62 5.47
C PRO A 132 11.93 40.45 6.50
N GLY A 133 13.18 40.64 6.07
CA GLY A 133 14.36 40.56 6.93
C GLY A 133 14.86 39.16 7.22
N ASP A 134 14.12 38.10 6.85
CA ASP A 134 14.58 36.71 7.03
C ASP A 134 15.68 36.34 6.02
N THR A 135 16.87 36.05 6.55
CA THR A 135 18.04 35.59 5.81
C THR A 135 18.44 34.16 6.15
N SER A 136 17.66 33.48 7.01
CA SER A 136 17.95 32.12 7.51
C SER A 136 17.97 31.04 6.38
N PHE A 137 17.33 31.33 5.26
CA PHE A 137 17.26 30.44 4.10
C PHE A 137 18.61 30.29 3.36
N VAL A 138 19.56 31.22 3.55
CA VAL A 138 20.80 31.27 2.77
C VAL A 138 21.70 30.07 3.04
N GLN A 139 21.96 29.77 4.30
CA GLN A 139 22.82 28.66 4.70
C GLN A 139 22.29 27.29 4.22
N PRO A 140 21.01 26.94 4.42
CA PRO A 140 20.43 25.71 3.87
C PRO A 140 20.49 25.68 2.34
N PHE A 141 20.23 26.80 1.66
CA PHE A 141 20.32 26.87 0.21
C PHE A 141 21.72 26.56 -0.29
N CYS A 142 22.75 27.21 0.26
CA CYS A 142 24.13 26.99 -0.12
C CYS A 142 24.60 25.55 0.14
N SER A 143 24.19 24.96 1.26
CA SER A 143 24.55 23.59 1.64
C SER A 143 23.93 22.58 0.67
N GLU A 144 22.61 22.68 0.44
CA GLU A 144 21.90 21.81 -0.49
C GLU A 144 22.42 21.96 -1.92
N PHE A 145 22.70 23.20 -2.37
CA PHE A 145 23.24 23.45 -3.69
C PHE A 145 24.59 22.75 -3.89
N ARG A 146 25.54 22.91 -2.95
CA ARG A 146 26.85 22.25 -3.04
C ARG A 146 26.74 20.73 -3.01
N GLU A 147 25.84 20.19 -2.21
CA GLU A 147 25.59 18.74 -2.14
C GLU A 147 25.12 18.19 -3.49
N HIS A 148 24.16 18.87 -4.13
CA HIS A 148 23.48 18.32 -5.30
C HIS A 148 24.15 18.74 -6.62
N SER A 149 24.87 19.84 -6.67
CA SER A 149 25.52 20.33 -7.90
C SER A 149 26.78 19.56 -8.27
N SER A 150 27.39 18.84 -7.33
CA SER A 150 28.67 18.12 -7.55
C SER A 150 28.62 17.07 -8.68
N ALA A 151 27.43 16.57 -9.02
CA ALA A 151 27.22 15.59 -10.08
C ALA A 151 26.62 16.19 -11.37
N ALA A 152 26.49 17.50 -11.47
CA ALA A 152 25.81 18.18 -12.57
C ALA A 152 26.81 18.97 -13.45
N LEU A 153 26.53 19.03 -14.77
CA LEU A 153 27.29 19.87 -15.72
C LEU A 153 26.89 21.34 -15.63
N GLY A 154 25.76 21.65 -15.10
CA GLY A 154 25.23 23.00 -14.90
C GLY A 154 23.98 22.97 -14.04
N SER A 155 23.66 24.12 -13.47
CA SER A 155 22.61 24.25 -12.46
C SER A 155 21.64 25.37 -12.82
N ILE A 156 20.35 25.11 -12.61
CA ILE A 156 19.27 26.04 -12.87
C ILE A 156 18.36 26.07 -11.62
N VAL A 157 18.24 27.17 -10.94
CA VAL A 157 17.32 27.38 -9.83
C VAL A 157 16.21 28.32 -10.29
N VAL A 158 15.00 27.83 -10.34
CA VAL A 158 13.82 28.61 -10.74
C VAL A 158 12.85 28.76 -9.57
N GLY A 159 12.28 29.92 -9.42
CA GLY A 159 11.30 30.07 -8.35
C GLY A 159 10.95 31.51 -8.01
N ASP A 160 9.83 31.64 -7.27
CA ASP A 160 9.43 32.90 -6.63
C ASP A 160 10.15 33.01 -5.27
N VAL A 161 11.13 33.88 -5.22
CA VAL A 161 12.01 34.02 -4.06
C VAL A 161 11.65 35.24 -3.21
N ASN A 162 10.76 36.09 -3.68
CA ASN A 162 10.27 37.28 -2.94
C ASN A 162 11.39 38.16 -2.38
N CYS A 163 12.42 38.46 -3.18
CA CYS A 163 13.57 39.29 -2.81
C CYS A 163 13.63 40.56 -3.65
N HIS A 164 14.13 41.67 -3.05
CA HIS A 164 14.31 42.92 -3.74
C HIS A 164 15.77 43.40 -3.62
N ASN A 165 16.35 43.82 -4.79
CA ASN A 165 17.68 44.44 -4.78
C ASN A 165 17.88 45.24 -6.06
N ILE A 166 18.09 46.55 -5.96
CA ILE A 166 18.25 47.51 -7.08
C ILE A 166 19.50 47.21 -7.93
N ARG A 167 20.54 46.66 -7.36
CA ARG A 167 21.83 46.48 -8.06
C ARG A 167 21.83 45.34 -9.07
N TRP A 168 21.13 44.24 -8.77
CA TRP A 168 21.21 43.04 -9.59
C TRP A 168 19.84 42.46 -10.02
N LEU A 169 18.75 42.84 -9.32
CA LEU A 169 17.39 42.53 -9.75
C LEU A 169 16.80 43.73 -10.47
N ARG A 170 16.69 43.66 -11.79
CA ARG A 170 15.98 44.69 -12.55
C ARG A 170 14.55 44.79 -12.05
N HIS A 171 13.96 45.97 -12.13
CA HIS A 171 12.58 46.21 -11.67
C HIS A 171 12.36 46.06 -10.14
N SER A 172 13.39 46.18 -9.33
CA SER A 172 13.27 46.29 -7.89
C SER A 172 13.30 47.75 -7.48
N SER A 173 12.38 48.16 -6.59
CA SER A 173 12.26 49.54 -6.08
C SER A 173 13.09 49.78 -4.83
N ARG A 174 13.62 48.74 -4.19
CA ARG A 174 14.35 48.82 -2.89
C ARG A 174 15.41 47.76 -2.76
N ASN A 175 16.29 47.91 -1.78
CA ASN A 175 17.20 46.86 -1.32
C ASN A 175 16.61 46.21 -0.08
N SER A 176 16.47 44.91 -0.05
CA SER A 176 16.06 44.16 1.12
C SER A 176 17.23 43.32 1.66
N PRO A 177 17.28 43.02 2.98
CA PRO A 177 18.33 42.18 3.57
C PRO A 177 18.43 40.82 2.91
N GLU A 178 17.30 40.18 2.62
CA GLU A 178 17.21 38.90 1.93
C GLU A 178 17.71 38.97 0.48
N GLY A 179 17.47 40.09 -0.23
CA GLY A 179 18.00 40.32 -1.57
C GLY A 179 19.51 40.51 -1.61
N ILE A 180 20.09 41.15 -0.59
CA ILE A 180 21.56 41.30 -0.41
C ILE A 180 22.18 39.93 -0.08
N ALA A 181 21.57 39.20 0.86
CA ALA A 181 22.05 37.88 1.28
C ALA A 181 22.03 36.86 0.12
N LEU A 182 20.95 36.89 -0.70
CA LEU A 182 20.85 36.05 -1.89
C LEU A 182 21.89 36.42 -2.97
N LEU A 183 22.17 37.73 -3.15
CA LEU A 183 23.21 38.16 -4.08
C LEU A 183 24.57 37.57 -3.67
N ASN A 184 24.93 37.69 -2.39
CA ASN A 184 26.20 37.17 -1.88
C ASN A 184 26.28 35.65 -2.07
N ALA A 185 25.21 34.93 -1.76
CA ALA A 185 25.13 33.48 -2.01
C ALA A 185 25.29 33.13 -3.50
N CYS A 186 24.70 33.89 -4.41
CA CYS A 186 24.85 33.69 -5.85
C CYS A 186 26.29 33.93 -6.31
N LEU A 187 26.96 34.97 -5.78
CA LEU A 187 28.36 35.24 -6.10
C LEU A 187 29.27 34.11 -5.60
N ASP A 188 29.03 33.59 -4.38
CA ASP A 188 29.82 32.50 -3.80
C ASP A 188 29.58 31.15 -4.54
N LEU A 189 28.42 30.96 -5.15
CA LEU A 189 28.08 29.75 -5.89
C LEU A 189 28.26 29.85 -7.40
N GLY A 190 28.70 31.00 -7.91
CA GLY A 190 28.89 31.24 -9.36
C GLY A 190 27.57 31.34 -10.15
N LEU A 191 26.46 31.66 -9.48
CA LEU A 191 25.13 31.75 -10.09
C LEU A 191 24.83 33.16 -10.59
N THR A 192 24.24 33.28 -11.76
CA THR A 192 23.77 34.54 -12.33
C THR A 192 22.29 34.54 -12.59
N GLN A 193 21.63 35.67 -12.28
CA GLN A 193 20.22 35.86 -12.54
C GLN A 193 19.97 36.17 -14.02
N ARG A 194 19.01 35.45 -14.65
CA ARG A 194 18.79 35.43 -16.09
C ARG A 194 17.52 36.12 -16.58
N VAL A 195 16.51 36.31 -15.75
CA VAL A 195 15.25 36.96 -16.14
C VAL A 195 15.46 38.46 -16.26
N ARG A 196 14.93 39.08 -17.29
CA ARG A 196 15.17 40.50 -17.64
C ARG A 196 13.91 41.37 -17.55
N SER A 197 12.73 40.76 -17.55
CA SER A 197 11.40 41.43 -17.55
C SER A 197 10.70 41.21 -16.23
N PRO A 198 9.77 42.10 -15.82
CA PRO A 198 9.00 41.92 -14.60
C PRO A 198 8.13 40.66 -14.67
N THR A 199 7.93 40.01 -13.53
CA THR A 199 7.18 38.76 -13.42
C THR A 199 5.89 38.90 -12.63
N ARG A 200 5.74 39.97 -11.82
CA ARG A 200 4.50 40.30 -11.11
C ARG A 200 4.32 41.83 -11.06
N GLY A 201 3.30 42.32 -11.79
CA GLY A 201 3.16 43.77 -12.02
C GLY A 201 4.48 44.33 -12.54
N ASP A 202 5.00 45.40 -11.91
CA ASP A 202 6.28 46.02 -12.27
C ASP A 202 7.50 45.37 -11.59
N ASN A 203 7.31 44.33 -10.78
CA ASN A 203 8.39 43.72 -10.02
C ASN A 203 8.90 42.41 -10.62
N LEU A 204 10.20 42.15 -10.43
CA LEU A 204 10.85 40.89 -10.74
C LEU A 204 11.02 40.06 -9.45
N LEU A 205 10.12 39.10 -9.23
CA LEU A 205 10.10 38.24 -8.05
C LEU A 205 10.45 36.78 -8.38
N ASP A 206 10.08 36.32 -9.59
CA ASP A 206 10.37 34.97 -10.07
C ASP A 206 11.75 34.98 -10.75
N LEU A 207 12.71 34.32 -10.14
CA LEU A 207 14.10 34.34 -10.55
C LEU A 207 14.49 33.05 -11.28
N VAL A 208 15.49 33.19 -12.16
CA VAL A 208 16.22 32.06 -12.73
C VAL A 208 17.71 32.27 -12.46
N LEU A 209 18.25 31.55 -11.50
CA LEU A 209 19.64 31.60 -11.10
C LEU A 209 20.38 30.43 -11.77
N SER A 210 21.45 30.71 -12.51
CA SER A 210 22.13 29.65 -13.28
C SER A 210 23.59 29.98 -13.54
N ASP A 211 24.42 28.93 -13.56
CA ASP A 211 25.81 28.93 -14.05
C ASP A 211 25.94 28.59 -15.54
N VAL A 212 24.81 28.19 -16.21
CA VAL A 212 24.78 27.85 -17.62
C VAL A 212 24.73 29.09 -18.51
N SER A 213 25.80 29.36 -19.28
CA SER A 213 25.90 30.57 -20.09
C SER A 213 24.96 30.59 -21.31
N SER A 214 24.67 29.43 -21.90
CA SER A 214 23.83 29.29 -23.11
C SER A 214 22.31 29.31 -22.85
N LEU A 215 21.89 29.45 -21.58
CA LEU A 215 20.49 29.49 -21.17
C LEU A 215 19.85 30.83 -21.57
N THR A 216 18.65 30.79 -22.10
CA THR A 216 17.83 31.97 -22.41
C THR A 216 16.50 31.91 -21.64
N CYS A 217 16.00 33.08 -21.23
CA CYS A 217 14.72 33.22 -20.53
C CYS A 217 13.76 34.13 -21.32
N ARG A 218 12.48 33.75 -21.31
CA ARG A 218 11.37 34.60 -21.77
C ARG A 218 10.30 34.66 -20.70
N VAL A 219 9.62 35.80 -20.62
CA VAL A 219 8.46 35.97 -19.76
C VAL A 219 7.23 35.90 -20.64
N LEU A 220 6.30 35.00 -20.30
CA LEU A 220 5.07 34.72 -20.99
C LEU A 220 3.88 35.28 -20.17
N PRO A 221 2.69 35.46 -20.77
CA PRO A 221 1.49 35.99 -20.09
C PRO A 221 1.15 35.24 -18.79
N PRO A 222 0.54 35.88 -17.80
CA PRO A 222 0.28 35.30 -16.48
C PRO A 222 -0.79 34.20 -16.49
N VAL A 223 -0.67 33.22 -15.62
CA VAL A 223 -1.73 32.24 -15.28
C VAL A 223 -2.61 32.77 -14.17
N ALA A 224 -2.00 33.19 -13.07
CA ALA A 224 -2.65 33.88 -11.92
C ALA A 224 -2.24 35.37 -11.94
N ASP A 225 -1.58 35.86 -10.91
CA ASP A 225 -1.03 37.22 -10.82
C ASP A 225 0.49 37.26 -11.16
N HIS A 226 1.11 36.12 -11.41
CA HIS A 226 2.49 36.01 -11.87
C HIS A 226 2.57 35.57 -13.32
N ASN A 227 3.51 36.15 -14.03
CA ASN A 227 3.86 35.76 -15.38
C ASN A 227 4.59 34.41 -15.38
N VAL A 228 4.39 33.65 -16.47
CA VAL A 228 5.12 32.39 -16.66
C VAL A 228 6.54 32.69 -17.11
N VAL A 229 7.54 32.07 -16.49
CA VAL A 229 8.93 32.18 -16.92
C VAL A 229 9.32 30.92 -17.69
N GLU A 230 9.65 31.09 -18.97
CA GLU A 230 10.17 30.04 -19.84
C GLU A 230 11.69 30.11 -19.90
N VAL A 231 12.31 28.97 -19.63
CA VAL A 231 13.76 28.77 -19.71
C VAL A 231 14.06 27.82 -20.86
N ALA A 232 14.92 28.20 -21.78
CA ALA A 232 15.33 27.36 -22.91
C ALA A 232 16.81 26.99 -22.81
N LEU A 233 17.08 25.71 -22.99
CA LEU A 233 18.40 25.08 -22.89
C LEU A 233 18.71 24.32 -24.20
N LYS A 234 19.95 24.34 -24.64
CA LYS A 234 20.40 23.69 -25.88
C LYS A 234 20.95 22.29 -25.61
N PHE A 235 20.06 21.35 -25.26
CA PHE A 235 20.37 19.93 -25.16
C PHE A 235 19.13 19.10 -25.46
N SER A 236 19.29 17.80 -25.69
CA SER A 236 18.20 16.86 -25.83
C SER A 236 18.13 15.92 -24.64
N VAL A 237 16.94 15.38 -24.37
CA VAL A 237 16.71 14.41 -23.30
C VAL A 237 16.14 13.14 -23.91
N PRO A 238 16.65 11.96 -23.55
CA PRO A 238 16.15 10.70 -24.08
C PRO A 238 14.66 10.50 -23.77
N HIS A 239 13.88 10.22 -24.80
CA HIS A 239 12.46 9.93 -24.70
C HIS A 239 12.21 8.44 -24.45
N SER A 240 11.39 8.11 -23.46
CA SER A 240 10.93 6.74 -23.26
C SER A 240 9.95 6.34 -24.38
N VAL A 241 10.14 5.17 -24.93
CA VAL A 241 9.21 4.60 -25.90
C VAL A 241 7.91 4.22 -25.19
N VAL A 242 6.78 4.65 -25.74
CA VAL A 242 5.45 4.25 -25.22
C VAL A 242 5.34 2.72 -25.31
N SER A 243 5.26 2.04 -24.17
CA SER A 243 5.14 0.59 -24.15
C SER A 243 3.77 0.15 -24.69
N LYS A 244 3.79 -0.48 -25.86
CA LYS A 244 2.63 -1.14 -26.44
C LYS A 244 2.51 -2.53 -25.82
N ARG A 245 1.40 -2.84 -25.17
CA ARG A 245 1.16 -4.17 -24.59
C ARG A 245 0.15 -4.92 -25.46
N VAL A 246 0.54 -6.10 -25.90
CA VAL A 246 -0.39 -7.04 -26.55
C VAL A 246 -1.11 -7.82 -25.47
N VAL A 247 -2.44 -7.74 -25.42
CA VAL A 247 -3.27 -8.45 -24.45
C VAL A 247 -4.37 -9.23 -25.15
N TRP A 248 -4.86 -10.29 -24.49
CA TRP A 248 -6.01 -11.05 -24.95
C TRP A 248 -7.30 -10.26 -24.80
N ASP A 249 -8.13 -10.23 -25.82
CA ASP A 249 -9.45 -9.60 -25.78
C ASP A 249 -10.53 -10.63 -25.41
N PHE A 250 -10.65 -10.91 -24.14
CA PHE A 250 -11.64 -11.85 -23.61
C PHE A 250 -13.10 -11.43 -23.83
N GLY A 251 -13.36 -10.18 -24.16
CA GLY A 251 -14.71 -9.70 -24.54
C GLY A 251 -15.15 -10.20 -25.90
N LYS A 252 -14.18 -10.54 -26.77
CA LYS A 252 -14.40 -11.06 -28.11
C LYS A 252 -14.04 -12.54 -28.23
N ALA A 253 -13.80 -13.23 -27.11
CA ALA A 253 -13.46 -14.65 -27.11
C ALA A 253 -14.66 -15.52 -27.54
N ASN A 254 -14.41 -16.54 -28.39
CA ASN A 254 -15.41 -17.52 -28.74
C ASN A 254 -15.40 -18.66 -27.72
N TRP A 255 -16.10 -18.47 -26.62
CA TRP A 255 -16.14 -19.42 -25.50
C TRP A 255 -16.70 -20.78 -25.87
N THR A 256 -17.73 -20.82 -26.72
CA THR A 256 -18.32 -22.10 -27.19
C THR A 256 -17.29 -22.97 -27.88
N ASN A 257 -16.55 -22.42 -28.84
CA ASN A 257 -15.53 -23.15 -29.56
C ASN A 257 -14.35 -23.56 -28.69
N ILE A 258 -13.98 -22.72 -27.69
CA ILE A 258 -12.92 -23.06 -26.73
C ILE A 258 -13.35 -24.29 -25.90
N ILE A 259 -14.55 -24.27 -25.34
CA ILE A 259 -15.09 -25.36 -24.52
C ILE A 259 -15.21 -26.62 -25.35
N GLN A 260 -15.74 -26.52 -26.56
CA GLN A 260 -15.88 -27.66 -27.49
C GLN A 260 -14.51 -28.23 -27.87
N SER A 261 -13.52 -27.38 -28.13
CA SER A 261 -12.15 -27.81 -28.43
C SER A 261 -11.54 -28.62 -27.29
N PHE A 262 -11.75 -28.21 -26.03
CA PHE A 262 -11.28 -29.00 -24.88
C PHE A 262 -12.12 -30.27 -24.66
N ALA A 263 -13.43 -30.24 -24.90
CA ALA A 263 -14.30 -31.41 -24.75
C ALA A 263 -14.01 -32.51 -25.78
N SER A 264 -13.58 -32.13 -26.97
CA SER A 264 -13.19 -33.05 -28.03
C SER A 264 -11.73 -33.53 -27.97
N GLN A 265 -10.92 -32.95 -27.06
CA GLN A 265 -9.51 -33.29 -26.93
C GLN A 265 -9.32 -34.59 -26.15
N ASP A 266 -8.51 -35.50 -26.68
CA ASP A 266 -8.08 -36.68 -25.93
C ASP A 266 -6.99 -36.29 -24.91
N PHE A 267 -7.24 -36.56 -23.64
CA PHE A 267 -6.34 -36.35 -22.53
C PHE A 267 -5.79 -37.64 -21.91
N CYS A 268 -5.90 -38.79 -22.60
CA CYS A 268 -5.38 -40.08 -22.12
C CYS A 268 -3.85 -40.07 -21.92
N PHE A 269 -3.14 -39.20 -22.65
CA PHE A 269 -1.70 -39.04 -22.48
C PHE A 269 -1.31 -38.64 -21.04
N LEU A 270 -2.20 -37.99 -20.28
CA LEU A 270 -1.96 -37.62 -18.89
C LEU A 270 -1.92 -38.80 -17.93
N ASP A 271 -2.46 -39.95 -18.33
CA ASP A 271 -2.43 -41.19 -17.53
C ASP A 271 -1.11 -41.93 -17.70
N VAL A 272 -0.39 -41.70 -18.82
CA VAL A 272 0.81 -42.46 -19.22
C VAL A 272 2.09 -41.58 -19.14
N ASP A 273 2.02 -40.36 -19.61
CA ASP A 273 3.19 -39.48 -19.72
C ASP A 273 3.78 -39.10 -18.34
N PHE A 274 5.11 -38.92 -18.30
CA PHE A 274 5.76 -38.26 -17.16
C PHE A 274 5.22 -36.86 -16.96
N PRO A 275 5.16 -36.36 -15.70
CA PRO A 275 4.61 -35.04 -15.38
C PRO A 275 5.18 -33.87 -16.22
N ASN A 276 6.47 -33.94 -16.61
CA ASN A 276 7.09 -32.92 -17.48
C ASN A 276 6.44 -32.87 -18.86
N HIS A 277 6.26 -34.04 -19.53
CA HIS A 277 5.64 -34.09 -20.84
C HIS A 277 4.14 -33.78 -20.76
N GLY A 278 3.45 -34.40 -19.81
CA GLY A 278 2.01 -34.17 -19.60
C GLY A 278 1.72 -32.69 -19.27
N GLY A 279 2.51 -32.05 -18.38
CA GLY A 279 2.36 -30.65 -18.04
C GLY A 279 2.65 -29.72 -19.22
N THR A 280 3.69 -29.97 -19.98
CA THR A 280 4.06 -29.19 -21.17
C THR A 280 2.97 -29.31 -22.24
N ARG A 281 2.50 -30.52 -22.53
CA ARG A 281 1.48 -30.79 -23.54
C ARG A 281 0.13 -30.18 -23.17
N LEU A 282 -0.29 -30.29 -21.89
CA LEU A 282 -1.53 -29.65 -21.41
C LEU A 282 -1.42 -28.13 -21.50
N THR A 283 -0.28 -27.55 -21.11
CA THR A 283 -0.03 -26.11 -21.23
C THR A 283 -0.13 -25.66 -22.68
N GLN A 284 0.47 -26.40 -23.62
CA GLN A 284 0.44 -26.08 -25.04
C GLN A 284 -0.98 -26.16 -25.63
N ILE A 285 -1.75 -27.21 -25.32
CA ILE A 285 -3.15 -27.33 -25.74
C ILE A 285 -3.97 -26.12 -25.31
N ILE A 286 -3.75 -25.65 -24.07
CA ILE A 286 -4.44 -24.44 -23.55
C ILE A 286 -4.02 -23.20 -24.33
N ILE A 287 -2.73 -23.02 -24.61
CA ILE A 287 -2.19 -21.88 -25.37
C ILE A 287 -2.71 -21.88 -26.80
N ASP A 288 -2.76 -23.02 -27.44
CA ASP A 288 -3.26 -23.17 -28.80
C ASP A 288 -4.74 -22.82 -28.91
N ALA A 289 -5.56 -23.28 -27.98
CA ALA A 289 -6.97 -22.90 -27.90
C ALA A 289 -7.13 -21.40 -27.68
N MET A 290 -6.32 -20.78 -26.78
CA MET A 290 -6.31 -19.32 -26.59
C MET A 290 -5.96 -18.58 -27.87
N THR A 291 -4.91 -19.02 -28.56
CA THR A 291 -4.39 -18.38 -29.77
C THR A 291 -5.39 -18.47 -30.93
N LYS A 292 -6.09 -19.58 -31.04
CA LYS A 292 -7.08 -19.86 -32.12
C LYS A 292 -8.40 -19.08 -31.90
N PHE A 293 -8.88 -18.97 -30.67
CA PHE A 293 -10.24 -18.50 -30.38
C PHE A 293 -10.35 -17.18 -29.59
N ILE A 294 -9.23 -16.61 -29.14
CA ILE A 294 -9.22 -15.33 -28.42
C ILE A 294 -8.41 -14.31 -29.21
N PRO A 295 -9.03 -13.24 -29.74
CA PRO A 295 -8.31 -12.18 -30.42
C PRO A 295 -7.31 -11.47 -29.51
N ARG A 296 -6.22 -10.97 -30.09
CA ARG A 296 -5.26 -10.10 -29.39
C ARG A 296 -5.54 -8.66 -29.75
N ARG A 297 -5.38 -7.76 -28.79
CA ARG A 297 -5.44 -6.32 -29.02
C ARG A 297 -4.21 -5.62 -28.44
N VAL A 298 -3.77 -4.55 -29.11
CA VAL A 298 -2.70 -3.71 -28.62
C VAL A 298 -3.29 -2.67 -27.67
N LEU A 299 -2.87 -2.68 -26.42
CA LEU A 299 -3.14 -1.61 -25.49
C LEU A 299 -2.01 -0.59 -25.59
N VAL A 300 -2.38 0.63 -25.99
CA VAL A 300 -1.53 1.80 -25.86
C VAL A 300 -1.94 2.47 -24.55
N GLU A 301 -1.03 2.61 -23.63
CA GLU A 301 -1.30 3.28 -22.35
C GLU A 301 -1.53 4.76 -22.61
N ARG A 302 -2.80 5.18 -22.73
CA ARG A 302 -3.16 6.59 -22.84
C ARG A 302 -3.31 7.13 -21.43
N LYS A 303 -2.46 8.09 -21.05
CA LYS A 303 -2.65 8.83 -19.80
C LYS A 303 -3.93 9.65 -19.88
N SER A 304 -4.59 9.75 -18.73
CA SER A 304 -5.85 10.47 -18.53
C SER A 304 -5.77 11.88 -19.16
N THR A 305 -6.56 12.13 -20.18
CA THR A 305 -6.83 13.48 -20.67
C THR A 305 -7.89 14.12 -19.75
N HIS A 306 -7.88 15.44 -19.63
CA HIS A 306 -8.91 16.18 -18.93
C HIS A 306 -10.08 16.39 -19.91
N PRO A 307 -11.19 15.63 -19.83
CA PRO A 307 -12.24 15.62 -20.86
C PRO A 307 -12.96 16.96 -21.04
N TRP A 308 -12.92 17.87 -20.07
CA TRP A 308 -13.51 19.22 -20.17
C TRP A 308 -12.60 20.20 -20.93
N MET A 309 -11.37 19.80 -21.26
CA MET A 309 -10.43 20.58 -22.07
C MET A 309 -10.76 20.43 -23.57
N ASN A 310 -11.85 21.01 -23.97
CA ASN A 310 -12.30 20.96 -25.36
C ASN A 310 -11.88 22.23 -26.14
N SER A 311 -12.22 22.28 -27.41
CA SER A 311 -11.90 23.41 -28.30
C SER A 311 -12.41 24.77 -27.82
N LYS A 312 -13.52 24.82 -27.02
CA LYS A 312 -14.04 26.06 -26.46
C LYS A 312 -13.11 26.61 -25.38
N VAL A 313 -12.68 25.73 -24.46
CA VAL A 313 -11.72 26.09 -23.40
C VAL A 313 -10.40 26.55 -24.03
N LEU A 314 -9.88 25.79 -25.00
CA LEU A 314 -8.62 26.15 -25.67
C LEU A 314 -8.69 27.52 -26.34
N ARG A 315 -9.82 27.84 -27.05
CA ARG A 315 -10.03 29.17 -27.67
C ARG A 315 -10.12 30.28 -26.62
N ALA A 316 -10.83 30.07 -25.50
CA ALA A 316 -10.94 31.05 -24.44
C ALA A 316 -9.58 31.34 -23.76
N VAL A 317 -8.75 30.32 -23.54
CA VAL A 317 -7.42 30.49 -23.00
C VAL A 317 -6.48 31.19 -23.99
N ALA A 318 -6.53 30.84 -25.27
CA ALA A 318 -5.76 31.55 -26.33
C ALA A 318 -6.16 33.04 -26.42
N PHE A 319 -7.48 33.35 -26.36
CA PHE A 319 -7.96 34.72 -26.34
C PHE A 319 -7.44 35.50 -25.12
N LYS A 320 -7.50 34.90 -23.91
CA LYS A 320 -6.92 35.50 -22.69
C LYS A 320 -5.42 35.79 -22.85
N GLN A 321 -4.67 34.85 -23.45
CA GLN A 321 -3.23 35.05 -23.69
C GLN A 321 -2.95 36.22 -24.65
N ASN A 322 -3.71 36.34 -25.70
CA ASN A 322 -3.53 37.41 -26.70
C ASN A 322 -3.95 38.78 -26.17
N ALA A 323 -4.86 38.81 -25.20
CA ALA A 323 -5.37 40.06 -24.58
C ALA A 323 -4.45 40.57 -23.45
N SER A 324 -3.45 39.78 -23.03
CA SER A 324 -2.53 40.16 -21.94
C SER A 324 -1.74 41.42 -22.29
N GLY A 325 -1.69 42.36 -21.33
CA GLY A 325 -1.10 43.69 -21.52
C GLY A 325 -1.96 44.69 -22.30
N THR A 326 -3.19 44.34 -22.67
CA THR A 326 -4.15 45.24 -23.33
C THR A 326 -5.28 45.66 -22.39
N THR A 327 -6.05 46.69 -22.77
CA THR A 327 -7.25 47.12 -22.02
C THR A 327 -8.33 46.04 -21.87
N ALA A 328 -8.32 45.03 -22.77
CA ALA A 328 -9.26 43.90 -22.76
C ALA A 328 -8.84 42.73 -21.80
N GLU A 329 -7.70 42.80 -21.14
CA GLU A 329 -7.16 41.69 -20.35
C GLU A 329 -8.10 41.21 -19.23
N LEU A 330 -8.70 42.16 -18.49
CA LEU A 330 -9.61 41.86 -17.39
C LEU A 330 -10.88 41.14 -17.87
N GLU A 331 -11.44 41.61 -18.96
CA GLU A 331 -12.65 41.07 -19.58
C GLU A 331 -12.40 39.67 -20.17
N ALA A 332 -11.30 39.52 -20.88
CA ALA A 332 -10.84 38.23 -21.41
C ALA A 332 -10.56 37.18 -20.29
N SER A 333 -10.03 37.62 -19.17
CA SER A 333 -9.77 36.74 -18.00
C SER A 333 -11.07 36.27 -17.36
N LYS A 334 -12.05 37.15 -17.17
CA LYS A 334 -13.40 36.79 -16.67
C LYS A 334 -14.10 35.81 -17.62
N ALA A 335 -14.16 36.12 -18.92
CA ALA A 335 -14.77 35.26 -19.93
C ALA A 335 -14.11 33.88 -19.99
N CYS A 336 -12.80 33.82 -19.93
CA CYS A 336 -12.06 32.56 -19.86
C CYS A 336 -12.45 31.70 -18.62
N SER A 337 -12.53 32.33 -17.45
CA SER A 337 -12.92 31.65 -16.20
C SER A 337 -14.34 31.09 -16.27
N GLU A 338 -15.29 31.86 -16.84
CA GLU A 338 -16.69 31.43 -17.05
C GLU A 338 -16.81 30.24 -18.00
N VAL A 339 -16.07 30.25 -19.10
CA VAL A 339 -16.03 29.13 -20.06
C VAL A 339 -15.48 27.86 -19.40
N ILE A 340 -14.36 27.99 -18.72
CA ILE A 340 -13.75 26.86 -17.99
C ILE A 340 -14.72 26.27 -16.95
N LEU A 341 -15.36 27.15 -16.15
CA LEU A 341 -16.33 26.72 -15.13
C LEU A 341 -17.54 26.02 -15.75
N THR A 342 -18.05 26.54 -16.88
CA THR A 342 -19.20 25.97 -17.59
C THR A 342 -18.89 24.59 -18.14
N GLU A 343 -17.76 24.40 -18.82
CA GLU A 343 -17.36 23.11 -19.38
C GLU A 343 -16.98 22.09 -18.27
N PHE A 344 -16.39 22.56 -17.18
CA PHE A 344 -16.13 21.73 -16.00
C PHE A 344 -17.43 21.26 -15.32
N LYS A 345 -18.46 22.12 -15.19
CA LYS A 345 -19.78 21.71 -14.68
C LYS A 345 -20.39 20.61 -15.55
N LYS A 346 -20.39 20.78 -16.90
CA LYS A 346 -20.85 19.72 -17.82
C LYS A 346 -20.11 18.41 -17.64
N PHE A 347 -18.79 18.46 -17.42
CA PHE A 347 -17.99 17.27 -17.14
C PHE A 347 -18.40 16.62 -15.81
N VAL A 348 -18.64 17.41 -14.77
CA VAL A 348 -19.11 16.89 -13.47
C VAL A 348 -20.44 16.16 -13.63
N ASP A 349 -21.40 16.76 -14.32
CA ASP A 349 -22.73 16.19 -14.53
C ASP A 349 -22.65 14.90 -15.36
N SER A 350 -21.93 14.90 -16.48
CA SER A 350 -21.74 13.69 -17.30
C SER A 350 -21.00 12.57 -16.54
N THR A 351 -20.05 12.93 -15.68
CA THR A 351 -19.33 11.96 -14.84
C THR A 351 -20.22 11.40 -13.74
N ARG A 352 -21.09 12.22 -13.16
CA ARG A 352 -22.12 11.79 -12.21
C ARG A 352 -23.07 10.78 -12.87
N ASP A 353 -23.61 11.11 -14.05
CA ASP A 353 -24.50 10.21 -14.80
C ASP A 353 -23.83 8.90 -15.14
N ARG A 354 -22.58 8.94 -15.58
CA ARG A 354 -21.77 7.75 -15.83
C ARG A 354 -21.57 6.91 -14.56
N LEU A 355 -21.29 7.52 -13.40
CA LEU A 355 -21.18 6.83 -12.11
C LEU A 355 -22.52 6.19 -11.71
N HIS A 356 -23.65 6.83 -12.06
CA HIS A 356 -25.00 6.32 -11.80
C HIS A 356 -25.35 5.13 -12.70
N SER A 357 -24.90 5.11 -13.95
CA SER A 357 -25.13 4.00 -14.89
C SER A 357 -24.27 2.75 -14.60
N ILE A 358 -23.11 2.91 -13.96
CA ILE A 358 -22.21 1.79 -13.61
C ILE A 358 -22.73 1.11 -12.33
N ARG A 359 -22.76 -0.25 -12.34
CA ARG A 359 -23.12 -1.05 -11.14
C ARG A 359 -22.23 -0.64 -9.96
N ARG A 360 -22.85 -0.20 -8.87
CA ARG A 360 -22.22 0.20 -7.62
C ARG A 360 -21.31 -0.93 -7.08
N GLY A 361 -20.07 -0.60 -6.69
CA GLY A 361 -19.09 -1.55 -6.17
C GLY A 361 -18.40 -2.42 -7.24
N SER A 362 -18.72 -2.26 -8.54
CA SER A 362 -18.00 -2.94 -9.61
C SER A 362 -16.56 -2.42 -9.77
N LYS A 363 -15.69 -3.20 -10.45
CA LYS A 363 -14.30 -2.79 -10.74
C LYS A 363 -14.24 -1.47 -11.53
N GLN A 364 -15.16 -1.27 -12.47
CA GLN A 364 -15.27 -0.03 -13.25
C GLN A 364 -15.66 1.15 -12.36
N TRP A 365 -16.64 0.95 -11.46
CA TRP A 365 -17.05 1.96 -10.50
C TRP A 365 -15.89 2.35 -9.56
N TRP A 366 -15.19 1.38 -8.98
CA TRP A 366 -14.02 1.62 -8.13
C TRP A 366 -12.86 2.27 -8.88
N GLY A 367 -12.68 1.94 -10.17
CA GLY A 367 -11.69 2.59 -11.03
C GLY A 367 -11.95 4.09 -11.17
N LEU A 368 -13.19 4.45 -11.54
CA LEU A 368 -13.60 5.84 -11.71
C LEU A 368 -13.60 6.60 -10.37
N ALA A 369 -14.11 6.00 -9.29
CA ALA A 369 -14.10 6.61 -7.96
C ALA A 369 -12.68 6.95 -7.47
N ARG A 370 -11.69 6.06 -7.69
CA ARG A 370 -10.29 6.35 -7.36
C ARG A 370 -9.70 7.52 -8.15
N GLN A 371 -10.03 7.64 -9.42
CA GLN A 371 -9.62 8.80 -10.23
C GLN A 371 -10.17 10.11 -9.66
N LEU A 372 -11.45 10.11 -9.28
CA LEU A 372 -12.10 11.29 -8.69
C LEU A 372 -11.59 11.65 -7.29
N LEU A 373 -11.09 10.67 -6.55
CA LEU A 373 -10.43 10.87 -5.27
C LEU A 373 -8.98 11.33 -5.41
N ASN A 374 -8.49 11.53 -6.64
CA ASN A 374 -7.08 11.83 -6.93
C ASN A 374 -6.13 10.85 -6.23
N GLN A 375 -6.56 9.59 -6.15
CA GLN A 375 -5.71 8.52 -5.60
C GLN A 375 -4.86 7.96 -6.72
N ARG A 376 -3.56 7.95 -6.51
CA ARG A 376 -2.58 7.42 -7.45
C ARG A 376 -3.01 6.04 -7.96
N SER A 377 -3.30 5.92 -9.25
CA SER A 377 -3.09 4.64 -9.89
C SER A 377 -1.59 4.38 -9.77
N LYS A 378 -1.20 3.30 -9.11
CA LYS A 378 0.23 2.95 -8.98
C LYS A 378 0.81 2.94 -10.39
N SER A 379 1.56 3.99 -10.74
CA SER A 379 2.34 4.00 -11.97
C SER A 379 3.25 2.79 -11.90
N SER A 380 3.11 1.87 -12.82
CA SER A 380 3.98 0.69 -12.93
C SER A 380 5.38 1.05 -13.42
N ASN A 381 5.61 2.30 -13.80
CA ASN A 381 6.88 2.74 -14.35
C ASN A 381 7.91 2.90 -13.22
N ILE A 382 9.01 2.19 -13.41
CA ILE A 382 10.18 2.28 -12.54
C ILE A 382 11.02 3.46 -13.04
N PRO A 383 11.29 4.48 -12.21
CA PRO A 383 12.13 5.60 -12.60
C PRO A 383 13.56 5.12 -12.91
N ALA A 384 14.42 6.03 -13.36
CA ALA A 384 15.83 5.72 -13.52
C ALA A 384 16.40 5.14 -12.21
N LEU A 385 17.22 4.09 -12.34
CA LEU A 385 17.87 3.45 -11.20
C LEU A 385 19.32 3.94 -11.11
N LYS A 386 19.81 4.07 -9.88
CA LYS A 386 21.20 4.40 -9.61
C LYS A 386 21.94 3.14 -9.17
N THR A 387 23.01 2.79 -9.88
CA THR A 387 23.89 1.67 -9.49
C THR A 387 24.65 1.99 -8.21
N SER A 388 25.27 0.98 -7.61
CA SER A 388 26.18 1.15 -6.46
C SER A 388 27.40 2.04 -6.82
N ALA A 389 27.82 2.06 -8.09
CA ALA A 389 28.87 2.93 -8.60
C ALA A 389 28.42 4.37 -8.91
N GLY A 390 27.15 4.70 -8.64
CA GLY A 390 26.61 6.04 -8.85
C GLY A 390 26.09 6.33 -10.27
N GLN A 391 26.19 5.40 -11.21
CA GLN A 391 25.71 5.56 -12.58
C GLN A 391 24.19 5.42 -12.68
N TRP A 392 23.56 6.17 -13.60
CA TRP A 392 22.13 6.14 -13.82
C TRP A 392 21.75 5.22 -14.99
N ILE A 393 20.75 4.38 -14.77
CA ILE A 393 20.19 3.46 -15.76
C ILE A 393 18.77 3.92 -16.10
N MET A 394 18.50 4.25 -17.34
CA MET A 394 17.24 4.81 -17.81
C MET A 394 16.45 3.83 -18.67
N ASP A 395 17.11 2.97 -19.43
CA ASP A 395 16.45 2.02 -20.33
C ASP A 395 15.82 0.84 -19.58
N PRO A 396 14.69 0.29 -20.09
CA PRO A 396 13.98 -0.80 -19.42
C PRO A 396 14.80 -2.08 -19.25
N HIS A 397 15.67 -2.40 -20.22
CA HIS A 397 16.49 -3.62 -20.13
C HIS A 397 17.57 -3.46 -19.06
N GLY A 398 18.31 -2.38 -19.06
CA GLY A 398 19.31 -2.07 -18.02
C GLY A 398 18.67 -2.06 -16.62
N LYS A 399 17.49 -1.43 -16.46
CA LYS A 399 16.75 -1.47 -15.18
C LYS A 399 16.39 -2.91 -14.76
N SER A 400 16.00 -3.76 -15.71
CA SER A 400 15.67 -5.15 -15.38
C SER A 400 16.91 -5.94 -14.95
N VAL A 401 18.07 -5.69 -15.57
CA VAL A 401 19.36 -6.30 -15.23
C VAL A 401 19.84 -5.83 -13.85
N GLU A 402 19.80 -4.53 -13.57
CA GLU A 402 20.19 -3.98 -12.26
C GLU A 402 19.33 -4.55 -11.12
N LEU A 403 18.01 -4.59 -11.32
CA LEU A 403 17.10 -5.16 -10.33
C LEU A 403 17.30 -6.67 -10.15
N ALA A 404 17.64 -7.40 -11.23
CA ALA A 404 17.99 -8.81 -11.13
C ALA A 404 19.28 -9.00 -10.32
N SER A 405 20.29 -8.16 -10.52
CA SER A 405 21.51 -8.16 -9.70
C SER A 405 21.20 -7.88 -8.23
N CYS A 406 20.42 -6.83 -7.93
CA CYS A 406 19.99 -6.51 -6.58
C CYS A 406 19.18 -7.64 -5.92
N PHE A 407 18.32 -8.34 -6.66
CA PHE A 407 17.56 -9.47 -6.14
C PHE A 407 18.45 -10.69 -5.95
N ALA A 408 19.34 -11.00 -6.89
CA ALA A 408 20.28 -12.11 -6.77
C ALA A 408 21.17 -11.96 -5.52
N SER A 409 21.63 -10.76 -5.21
CA SER A 409 22.41 -10.49 -4.00
C SER A 409 21.62 -10.72 -2.70
N LYS A 410 20.30 -10.48 -2.72
CA LYS A 410 19.39 -10.75 -1.58
C LYS A 410 19.06 -12.22 -1.43
N PHE A 411 18.95 -12.94 -2.55
CA PHE A 411 18.65 -14.39 -2.57
C PHE A 411 19.87 -15.24 -2.21
N GLY A 412 21.04 -14.64 -2.10
CA GLY A 412 22.26 -15.31 -1.67
C GLY A 412 22.16 -15.82 -0.25
N PHE A 413 22.14 -17.14 -0.07
CA PHE A 413 22.25 -17.80 1.22
C PHE A 413 23.66 -17.54 1.78
N ARG A 414 23.76 -16.96 2.98
CA ARG A 414 25.04 -16.69 3.65
C ARG A 414 25.35 -17.79 4.67
N PRO A 415 26.26 -18.73 4.34
CA PRO A 415 26.47 -19.93 5.17
C PRO A 415 27.33 -19.72 6.42
N ALA A 416 27.86 -18.53 6.68
CA ALA A 416 28.91 -18.31 7.67
C ALA A 416 28.60 -18.80 9.11
N ARG A 417 27.32 -18.97 9.47
CA ARG A 417 26.90 -19.57 10.76
C ARG A 417 25.85 -20.67 10.58
N PHE A 418 25.49 -20.98 9.33
CA PHE A 418 24.51 -22.03 9.05
C PHE A 418 25.04 -23.41 9.41
N ASN A 419 24.27 -24.13 10.22
CA ASN A 419 24.54 -25.51 10.55
C ASN A 419 23.40 -26.40 10.08
N GLU A 420 23.61 -27.09 8.97
CA GLU A 420 22.63 -28.01 8.41
C GLU A 420 22.20 -29.12 9.38
N HIS A 421 23.12 -29.53 10.26
CA HIS A 421 22.90 -30.58 11.26
C HIS A 421 22.31 -30.08 12.59
N SER A 422 22.06 -28.76 12.72
CA SER A 422 21.44 -28.25 13.94
C SER A 422 20.09 -28.94 14.22
N ARG A 423 19.78 -29.04 15.54
CA ARG A 423 18.61 -29.77 16.05
C ARG A 423 17.32 -29.36 15.35
N ILE A 424 16.52 -30.36 14.98
CA ILE A 424 15.15 -30.20 14.45
C ILE A 424 14.19 -30.82 15.46
N TYR A 425 13.08 -30.15 15.70
CA TYR A 425 12.09 -30.56 16.68
C TYR A 425 10.94 -31.33 16.00
N PRO A 426 10.79 -32.65 16.22
CA PRO A 426 9.74 -33.45 15.62
C PRO A 426 8.37 -33.12 16.19
N ALA A 427 7.33 -33.27 15.39
CA ALA A 427 5.97 -33.28 15.86
C ALA A 427 5.62 -34.64 16.50
N ARG A 428 4.62 -34.62 17.42
CA ARG A 428 4.12 -35.85 18.05
C ARG A 428 3.14 -36.66 17.22
N ALA A 429 2.72 -36.12 16.08
CA ALA A 429 1.75 -36.74 15.18
C ALA A 429 2.28 -36.76 13.73
N GLN A 430 1.76 -37.69 12.95
CA GLN A 430 2.05 -37.83 11.52
C GLN A 430 0.76 -37.66 10.71
N GLN A 431 0.90 -37.19 9.47
CA GLN A 431 -0.20 -37.18 8.51
C GLN A 431 -0.45 -38.62 8.04
N GLY A 432 -1.52 -39.23 8.52
CA GLY A 432 -1.80 -40.64 8.23
C GLY A 432 -2.33 -40.96 6.83
N PHE A 433 -2.80 -39.95 6.09
CA PHE A 433 -3.45 -40.14 4.79
C PHE A 433 -3.14 -39.00 3.83
N PHE A 434 -2.91 -39.34 2.56
CA PHE A 434 -2.81 -38.40 1.44
C PHE A 434 -4.02 -38.56 0.53
N GLN A 435 -4.89 -37.59 0.48
CA GLN A 435 -6.10 -37.61 -0.36
C GLN A 435 -5.73 -37.49 -1.84
N THR A 436 -6.13 -38.47 -2.64
CA THR A 436 -5.89 -38.43 -4.08
C THR A 436 -6.70 -37.34 -4.78
N PRO A 437 -6.10 -36.49 -5.63
CA PRO A 437 -6.80 -35.48 -6.40
C PRO A 437 -7.92 -36.02 -7.25
N THR A 438 -9.13 -35.44 -7.17
CA THR A 438 -10.31 -35.78 -7.96
C THR A 438 -10.72 -34.66 -8.91
N ALA A 439 -11.47 -34.99 -9.97
CA ALA A 439 -12.03 -33.95 -10.86
C ALA A 439 -12.96 -32.98 -10.14
N ALA A 440 -13.71 -33.45 -9.14
CA ALA A 440 -14.56 -32.56 -8.32
C ALA A 440 -13.74 -31.51 -7.58
N CYS A 441 -12.63 -31.91 -6.93
CA CYS A 441 -11.70 -30.97 -6.28
C CYS A 441 -11.08 -29.99 -7.27
N ALA A 442 -10.66 -30.49 -8.45
CA ALA A 442 -10.09 -29.61 -9.49
C ALA A 442 -11.12 -28.61 -10.02
N ASN A 443 -12.37 -29.04 -10.25
CA ASN A 443 -13.45 -28.15 -10.68
C ASN A 443 -13.77 -27.08 -9.64
N GLN A 444 -13.81 -27.42 -8.37
CA GLN A 444 -13.98 -26.46 -7.29
C GLN A 444 -12.88 -25.40 -7.32
N VAL A 445 -11.61 -25.81 -7.36
CA VAL A 445 -10.46 -24.90 -7.42
C VAL A 445 -10.50 -23.99 -8.64
N LEU A 446 -10.84 -24.53 -9.82
CA LEU A 446 -10.93 -23.78 -11.07
C LEU A 446 -12.08 -22.76 -11.04
N SER A 447 -13.25 -23.13 -10.49
CA SER A 447 -14.44 -22.27 -10.38
C SER A 447 -14.27 -21.15 -9.35
N GLU A 448 -13.37 -21.29 -8.38
CA GLU A 448 -13.06 -20.27 -7.36
C GLU A 448 -11.94 -19.28 -7.77
N LEU A 449 -11.39 -19.41 -9.00
CA LEU A 449 -10.30 -18.55 -9.46
C LEU A 449 -10.73 -17.08 -9.59
N ARG A 450 -9.87 -16.19 -9.15
CA ARG A 450 -10.04 -14.74 -9.36
C ARG A 450 -9.70 -14.38 -10.80
N LEU A 451 -10.71 -13.91 -11.55
CA LEU A 451 -10.64 -13.69 -13.00
C LEU A 451 -9.59 -12.66 -13.47
N ASP A 452 -9.18 -11.78 -12.58
CA ASP A 452 -8.25 -10.67 -12.86
C ASP A 452 -6.85 -10.89 -12.28
N SER A 453 -6.51 -12.14 -11.95
CA SER A 453 -5.16 -12.51 -11.50
C SER A 453 -4.12 -12.28 -12.59
N ALA A 454 -2.92 -11.83 -12.20
CA ALA A 454 -1.80 -11.66 -13.12
C ALA A 454 -1.37 -13.02 -13.71
N THR A 455 -0.93 -13.02 -14.95
CA THR A 455 -0.43 -14.21 -15.64
C THR A 455 1.06 -14.43 -15.38
N GLY A 456 1.50 -15.68 -15.47
CA GLY A 456 2.91 -16.05 -15.47
C GLY A 456 3.56 -16.00 -16.87
N PRO A 457 4.76 -16.60 -17.02
CA PRO A 457 5.50 -16.63 -18.28
C PRO A 457 4.74 -17.25 -19.46
N ASP A 458 3.91 -18.24 -19.20
CA ASP A 458 3.03 -18.91 -20.17
C ASP A 458 1.84 -18.04 -20.63
N ARG A 459 1.58 -16.92 -19.95
CA ARG A 459 0.48 -16.00 -20.22
C ARG A 459 -0.93 -16.60 -20.17
N ILE A 460 -1.09 -17.78 -19.58
CA ILE A 460 -2.40 -18.41 -19.36
C ILE A 460 -3.19 -17.58 -18.35
N SER A 461 -4.41 -17.20 -18.70
CA SER A 461 -5.28 -16.38 -17.87
C SER A 461 -6.12 -17.22 -16.91
N ALA A 462 -6.22 -16.78 -15.66
CA ALA A 462 -7.16 -17.34 -14.69
C ALA A 462 -8.61 -17.29 -15.18
N ARG A 463 -8.98 -16.30 -16.02
CA ARG A 463 -10.32 -16.20 -16.61
C ARG A 463 -10.61 -17.38 -17.55
N LEU A 464 -9.64 -17.80 -18.38
CA LEU A 464 -9.82 -18.96 -19.24
C LEU A 464 -10.03 -20.22 -18.42
N LEU A 465 -9.14 -20.46 -17.44
CA LEU A 465 -9.21 -21.63 -16.56
C LEU A 465 -10.54 -21.71 -15.81
N HIS A 466 -11.04 -20.59 -15.33
CA HIS A 466 -12.35 -20.50 -14.67
C HIS A 466 -13.51 -20.79 -15.63
N MET A 467 -13.54 -20.16 -16.81
CA MET A 467 -14.63 -20.33 -17.78
C MET A 467 -14.70 -21.75 -18.34
N CYS A 468 -13.58 -22.45 -18.37
CA CYS A 468 -13.47 -23.82 -18.84
C CYS A 468 -13.34 -24.85 -17.70
N SER A 469 -13.72 -24.50 -16.48
CA SER A 469 -13.51 -25.32 -15.29
C SER A 469 -14.01 -26.75 -15.42
N HIS A 470 -15.22 -26.93 -15.96
CA HIS A 470 -15.86 -28.26 -16.09
C HIS A 470 -15.17 -29.18 -17.08
N VAL A 471 -14.60 -28.67 -18.18
CA VAL A 471 -13.87 -29.48 -19.19
C VAL A 471 -12.39 -29.66 -18.85
N LEU A 472 -11.81 -28.78 -18.06
CA LEU A 472 -10.40 -28.87 -17.62
C LEU A 472 -10.23 -29.58 -16.27
N ALA A 473 -11.32 -29.85 -15.54
CA ALA A 473 -11.26 -30.45 -14.20
C ALA A 473 -10.59 -31.84 -14.22
N GLU A 474 -10.99 -32.74 -15.11
CA GLU A 474 -10.40 -34.08 -15.21
C GLU A 474 -8.95 -34.04 -15.68
N PRO A 475 -8.58 -33.35 -16.80
CA PRO A 475 -7.18 -33.20 -17.18
C PRO A 475 -6.26 -32.68 -16.06
N VAL A 476 -6.72 -31.66 -15.30
CA VAL A 476 -5.97 -31.13 -14.19
C VAL A 476 -5.82 -32.13 -13.04
N ALA A 477 -6.89 -32.90 -12.74
CA ALA A 477 -6.85 -33.95 -11.72
C ALA A 477 -5.91 -35.09 -12.12
N LYS A 478 -5.96 -35.55 -13.38
CA LYS A 478 -5.02 -36.54 -13.90
C LYS A 478 -3.58 -36.10 -13.76
N LEU A 479 -3.24 -34.89 -14.21
CA LEU A 479 -1.88 -34.34 -14.06
C LEU A 479 -1.47 -34.22 -12.60
N ALA A 480 -2.36 -33.78 -11.72
CA ALA A 480 -2.08 -33.70 -10.30
C ALA A 480 -1.80 -35.09 -9.67
N ARG A 481 -2.54 -36.11 -10.05
CA ARG A 481 -2.27 -37.53 -9.63
C ARG A 481 -0.90 -37.96 -10.09
N ARG A 482 -0.58 -37.78 -11.39
CA ARG A 482 0.73 -38.16 -11.93
C ARG A 482 1.90 -37.45 -11.25
N ILE A 483 1.74 -36.14 -10.88
CA ILE A 483 2.73 -35.41 -10.10
C ILE A 483 2.88 -36.01 -8.69
N ALA A 484 1.79 -36.40 -8.04
CA ALA A 484 1.80 -37.04 -6.73
C ALA A 484 2.52 -38.40 -6.77
N ASP A 485 2.19 -39.23 -7.75
CA ASP A 485 2.73 -40.59 -7.91
C ASP A 485 4.21 -40.59 -8.30
N ALA A 486 4.60 -39.72 -9.23
CA ALA A 486 5.99 -39.64 -9.71
C ALA A 486 6.90 -38.77 -8.77
N GLY A 487 6.35 -37.95 -7.92
CA GLY A 487 7.11 -36.98 -7.11
C GLY A 487 7.83 -35.90 -7.94
N VAL A 488 7.41 -35.65 -9.19
CA VAL A 488 8.08 -34.75 -10.15
C VAL A 488 7.22 -33.54 -10.49
N TRP A 489 7.79 -32.35 -10.33
CA TRP A 489 7.13 -31.09 -10.71
C TRP A 489 7.53 -30.69 -12.13
N PRO A 490 6.59 -30.29 -13.02
CA PRO A 490 6.89 -29.88 -14.39
C PRO A 490 7.90 -28.72 -14.50
N ASP A 491 8.93 -28.90 -15.33
CA ASP A 491 10.01 -27.92 -15.51
C ASP A 491 9.53 -26.60 -16.08
N LEU A 492 8.57 -26.65 -17.01
CA LEU A 492 7.96 -25.46 -17.62
C LEU A 492 7.39 -24.49 -16.55
N TRP A 493 6.92 -25.02 -15.42
CA TRP A 493 6.36 -24.23 -14.33
C TRP A 493 7.38 -23.75 -13.30
N ARG A 494 8.64 -24.07 -13.47
CA ARG A 494 9.75 -23.62 -12.62
C ARG A 494 10.30 -22.26 -13.02
N VAL A 495 9.88 -21.74 -14.19
CA VAL A 495 10.25 -20.39 -14.65
C VAL A 495 9.31 -19.36 -14.06
N HIS A 496 9.88 -18.32 -13.45
CA HIS A 496 9.12 -17.22 -12.85
C HIS A 496 9.38 -15.90 -13.58
N TRP A 497 8.38 -15.04 -13.63
CA TRP A 497 8.60 -13.61 -13.79
C TRP A 497 8.65 -12.95 -12.42
N ILE A 498 9.58 -12.03 -12.23
CA ILE A 498 9.64 -11.18 -11.04
C ILE A 498 9.24 -9.75 -11.43
N VAL A 499 8.20 -9.26 -10.79
CA VAL A 499 7.77 -7.86 -10.94
C VAL A 499 8.26 -7.08 -9.73
N PRO A 500 9.08 -6.02 -9.94
CA PRO A 500 9.56 -5.19 -8.86
C PRO A 500 8.45 -4.33 -8.27
N LEU A 501 8.28 -4.34 -6.95
CA LEU A 501 7.39 -3.46 -6.22
C LEU A 501 8.20 -2.60 -5.25
N HIS A 502 8.06 -1.28 -5.38
CA HIS A 502 8.71 -0.34 -4.47
C HIS A 502 8.17 -0.49 -3.04
N LYS A 503 9.07 -0.64 -2.06
CA LYS A 503 8.73 -0.77 -0.63
C LYS A 503 8.59 0.61 0.04
N ARG A 504 9.72 1.25 0.27
CA ARG A 504 9.88 2.52 0.99
C ARG A 504 11.20 3.17 0.58
N ARG A 505 11.48 4.37 1.05
CA ARG A 505 12.69 5.15 0.77
C ARG A 505 12.77 5.57 -0.71
N SER A 506 13.97 5.75 -1.26
CA SER A 506 14.17 6.22 -2.62
C SER A 506 13.70 5.19 -3.67
N ARG A 507 12.99 5.65 -4.69
CA ARG A 507 12.55 4.82 -5.84
C ARG A 507 13.68 4.59 -6.85
N HIS A 508 14.81 5.25 -6.67
CA HIS A 508 15.98 5.18 -7.57
C HIS A 508 16.98 4.10 -7.18
N VAL A 509 16.79 3.42 -6.06
CA VAL A 509 17.70 2.40 -5.53
C VAL A 509 17.06 1.03 -5.64
N GLY A 510 17.71 0.08 -6.32
CA GLY A 510 17.21 -1.27 -6.56
C GLY A 510 16.92 -2.04 -5.28
N ASP A 511 17.69 -1.80 -4.21
CA ASP A 511 17.49 -2.44 -2.91
C ASP A 511 16.16 -2.08 -2.22
N HIS A 512 15.55 -0.98 -2.58
CA HIS A 512 14.27 -0.54 -2.05
C HIS A 512 13.06 -1.19 -2.73
N TYR A 513 13.30 -2.15 -3.64
CA TYR A 513 12.26 -2.94 -4.30
C TYR A 513 12.15 -4.34 -3.71
N ARG A 514 10.94 -4.89 -3.77
CA ARG A 514 10.62 -6.28 -3.46
C ARG A 514 10.25 -6.98 -4.75
N GLY A 515 10.77 -8.19 -4.98
CA GLY A 515 10.39 -9.04 -6.10
C GLY A 515 9.10 -9.81 -5.80
N VAL A 516 8.08 -9.67 -6.65
CA VAL A 516 6.88 -10.50 -6.58
C VAL A 516 6.93 -11.52 -7.70
N HIS A 517 6.89 -12.80 -7.35
CA HIS A 517 6.96 -13.89 -8.30
C HIS A 517 5.60 -14.12 -8.98
N LEU A 518 5.60 -14.07 -10.29
CA LEU A 518 4.47 -14.45 -11.14
C LEU A 518 4.80 -15.81 -11.77
N THR A 519 4.10 -16.84 -11.30
CA THR A 519 4.18 -18.20 -11.82
C THR A 519 2.97 -18.50 -12.72
N SER A 520 3.01 -19.59 -13.49
CA SER A 520 1.88 -20.09 -14.28
C SER A 520 0.59 -20.15 -13.45
N GLN A 521 -0.52 -19.72 -14.01
CA GLN A 521 -1.83 -19.87 -13.34
C GLN A 521 -2.28 -21.33 -13.29
N LEU A 522 -1.91 -22.13 -14.30
CA LEU A 522 -2.18 -23.57 -14.31
C LEU A 522 -1.37 -24.27 -13.20
N SER A 523 -0.10 -23.91 -13.03
CA SER A 523 0.72 -24.35 -11.89
C SER A 523 0.06 -24.07 -10.55
N LYS A 524 -0.46 -22.84 -10.35
CA LYS A 524 -1.17 -22.47 -9.10
C LYS A 524 -2.45 -23.25 -8.87
N VAL A 525 -3.16 -23.64 -9.94
CA VAL A 525 -4.33 -24.52 -9.84
C VAL A 525 -3.90 -25.88 -9.33
N VAL A 526 -2.86 -26.48 -9.91
CA VAL A 526 -2.34 -27.78 -9.48
C VAL A 526 -1.79 -27.73 -8.06
N GLU A 527 -1.07 -26.62 -7.70
CA GLU A 527 -0.65 -26.38 -6.31
C GLU A 527 -1.84 -26.39 -5.35
N ARG A 528 -2.98 -25.77 -5.71
CA ARG A 528 -4.17 -25.76 -4.85
C ARG A 528 -4.81 -27.15 -4.76
N VAL A 529 -4.94 -27.86 -5.89
CA VAL A 529 -5.52 -29.19 -5.92
C VAL A 529 -4.73 -30.17 -5.05
N LEU A 530 -3.41 -30.23 -5.22
CA LEU A 530 -2.52 -31.04 -4.37
C LEU A 530 -2.51 -30.54 -2.92
N GLY A 531 -2.59 -29.20 -2.74
CA GLY A 531 -2.62 -28.57 -1.43
C GLY A 531 -3.81 -29.01 -0.57
N LEU A 532 -4.94 -29.37 -1.16
CA LEU A 532 -6.10 -29.88 -0.40
C LEU A 532 -5.75 -31.10 0.45
N SER A 533 -4.77 -31.90 0.02
CA SER A 533 -4.36 -33.13 0.69
C SER A 533 -3.44 -32.90 1.91
N PHE A 534 -2.64 -31.83 1.94
CA PHE A 534 -1.62 -31.66 2.98
C PHE A 534 -1.64 -30.28 3.69
N LEU A 535 -2.18 -29.23 3.06
CA LEU A 535 -2.25 -27.91 3.72
C LEU A 535 -3.05 -27.93 5.02
N PRO A 536 -4.18 -28.64 5.16
CA PRO A 536 -4.88 -28.73 6.44
C PRO A 536 -3.97 -29.21 7.58
N TYR A 537 -3.10 -30.19 7.29
CA TYR A 537 -2.11 -30.68 8.26
C TYR A 537 -1.06 -29.61 8.58
N LEU A 538 -0.49 -28.95 7.59
CA LEU A 538 0.46 -27.85 7.80
C LEU A 538 -0.12 -26.64 8.53
N HIS A 539 -1.43 -26.40 8.39
CA HIS A 539 -2.14 -25.34 9.10
C HIS A 539 -2.45 -25.68 10.56
N SER A 540 -2.22 -26.93 10.98
CA SER A 540 -2.43 -27.33 12.36
C SER A 540 -1.38 -26.71 13.30
N ALA A 541 -1.73 -26.59 14.59
CA ALA A 541 -0.78 -26.12 15.59
C ALA A 541 0.43 -27.05 15.77
N LEU A 542 0.31 -28.32 15.32
CA LEU A 542 1.40 -29.30 15.35
C LEU A 542 2.53 -28.94 14.40
N ALA A 543 2.17 -28.41 13.22
CA ALA A 543 3.15 -28.12 12.18
C ALA A 543 3.65 -26.67 12.19
N CYS A 544 2.76 -25.68 12.42
CA CYS A 544 3.10 -24.24 12.33
C CYS A 544 3.13 -23.51 13.69
N GLY A 545 2.96 -24.24 14.79
CA GLY A 545 2.92 -23.68 16.15
C GLY A 545 1.57 -23.02 16.49
N PRO A 546 1.25 -22.91 17.81
CA PRO A 546 -0.02 -22.34 18.25
C PRO A 546 -0.13 -20.84 18.03
N GLN A 547 0.98 -20.11 18.08
CA GLN A 547 1.01 -18.64 18.11
C GLN A 547 1.27 -17.98 16.76
N GLN A 548 1.24 -18.73 15.64
CA GLN A 548 1.25 -18.18 14.29
C GLN A 548 -0.16 -17.71 13.90
N PHE A 549 -0.27 -16.47 13.44
CA PHE A 549 -1.54 -15.86 13.03
C PHE A 549 -1.63 -15.56 11.53
N ALA A 550 -0.53 -15.62 10.80
CA ALA A 550 -0.52 -15.36 9.36
C ALA A 550 -0.72 -16.64 8.54
N TYR A 551 -1.35 -16.49 7.37
CA TYR A 551 -1.54 -17.55 6.38
C TYR A 551 -2.30 -18.79 6.87
N LEU A 552 -3.06 -18.65 7.94
CA LEU A 552 -3.87 -19.70 8.52
C LEU A 552 -5.37 -19.40 8.39
N PRO A 553 -6.20 -20.40 8.09
CA PRO A 553 -7.64 -20.21 8.06
C PRO A 553 -8.19 -19.73 9.41
N GLY A 554 -9.10 -18.76 9.38
CA GLY A 554 -9.76 -18.27 10.59
C GLY A 554 -8.90 -17.49 11.57
N ARG A 555 -7.67 -17.08 11.18
CA ARG A 555 -6.77 -16.25 11.99
C ARG A 555 -6.32 -15.02 11.20
N GLY A 556 -5.96 -13.96 11.92
CA GLY A 556 -5.46 -12.75 11.31
C GLY A 556 -4.75 -11.81 12.28
N SER A 557 -4.19 -10.73 11.77
CA SER A 557 -3.48 -9.72 12.58
C SER A 557 -4.35 -9.11 13.68
N ARG A 558 -5.65 -8.96 13.44
CA ARG A 558 -6.60 -8.47 14.46
C ARG A 558 -6.71 -9.43 15.65
N ASP A 559 -6.60 -10.74 15.41
CA ASP A 559 -6.63 -11.75 16.47
C ASP A 559 -5.33 -11.71 17.28
N ALA A 560 -4.18 -11.63 16.61
CA ALA A 560 -2.89 -11.47 17.26
C ALA A 560 -2.88 -10.25 18.17
N THR A 561 -3.32 -9.10 17.65
CA THR A 561 -3.43 -7.85 18.39
C THR A 561 -4.40 -7.95 19.59
N ALA A 562 -5.57 -8.57 19.40
CA ALA A 562 -6.55 -8.75 20.47
C ALA A 562 -5.99 -9.63 21.60
N TYR A 563 -5.36 -10.74 21.24
CA TYR A 563 -4.76 -11.67 22.20
C TYR A 563 -3.66 -10.98 23.02
N LEU A 564 -2.75 -10.27 22.37
CA LEU A 564 -1.66 -9.55 23.02
C LEU A 564 -2.17 -8.54 24.05
N VAL A 565 -3.09 -7.67 23.61
CA VAL A 565 -3.63 -6.59 24.49
C VAL A 565 -4.40 -7.17 25.67
N MET A 566 -5.23 -8.19 25.46
CA MET A 566 -5.96 -8.82 26.55
C MET A 566 -5.04 -9.50 27.55
N THR A 567 -3.97 -10.16 27.06
CA THR A 567 -2.94 -10.78 27.92
C THR A 567 -2.24 -9.73 28.78
N TRP A 568 -1.89 -8.58 28.22
CA TRP A 568 -1.25 -7.49 28.98
C TRP A 568 -2.21 -6.89 30.03
N ILE A 569 -3.49 -6.70 29.67
CA ILE A 569 -4.49 -6.17 30.58
C ILE A 569 -4.71 -7.10 31.80
N ILE A 570 -4.80 -8.42 31.58
CA ILE A 570 -4.89 -9.41 32.67
C ILE A 570 -3.65 -9.34 33.55
N GLY A 571 -2.46 -9.23 32.95
CA GLY A 571 -1.22 -9.09 33.73
C GLY A 571 -1.20 -7.82 34.58
N PHE A 572 -1.66 -6.68 34.03
CA PHE A 572 -1.76 -5.44 34.81
C PHE A 572 -2.74 -5.56 35.98
N ASP A 573 -3.85 -6.26 35.77
CA ASP A 573 -4.82 -6.53 36.82
C ASP A 573 -4.23 -7.40 37.95
N SER A 574 -3.28 -8.28 37.58
CA SER A 574 -2.51 -9.12 38.48
C SER A 574 -1.22 -8.48 39.00
N LEU A 575 -1.10 -7.13 38.96
CA LEU A 575 0.07 -6.37 39.42
C LEU A 575 1.40 -6.82 38.76
N ARG A 576 1.36 -7.07 37.46
CA ARG A 576 2.54 -7.47 36.68
C ARG A 576 2.87 -6.42 35.61
N LYS A 577 4.14 -6.42 35.17
CA LYS A 577 4.61 -5.68 34.00
C LYS A 577 5.18 -6.64 32.95
N PHE A 578 5.35 -6.17 31.72
CA PHE A 578 5.80 -7.01 30.61
C PHE A 578 7.09 -6.48 29.99
N GLY A 579 8.08 -7.37 29.86
CA GLY A 579 9.18 -7.15 28.94
C GLY A 579 8.73 -7.58 27.55
N VAL A 580 8.93 -6.72 26.55
CA VAL A 580 8.51 -6.93 25.16
C VAL A 580 9.72 -6.76 24.24
N TYR A 581 9.94 -7.73 23.37
CA TYR A 581 10.94 -7.70 22.31
C TYR A 581 10.25 -7.83 20.96
N CYS A 582 10.44 -6.85 20.10
CA CYS A 582 9.93 -6.83 18.73
C CYS A 582 11.07 -7.10 17.76
N SER A 583 10.94 -8.10 16.88
CA SER A 583 11.94 -8.45 15.88
C SER A 583 11.39 -8.33 14.46
N ASP A 584 12.28 -8.15 13.47
CA ASP A 584 11.96 -8.17 12.04
C ASP A 584 13.00 -9.03 11.30
N VAL A 585 12.52 -9.99 10.53
CA VAL A 585 13.38 -10.88 9.75
C VAL A 585 13.80 -10.23 8.44
N SER A 586 15.09 -10.22 8.16
CA SER A 586 15.65 -9.72 6.91
C SER A 586 15.54 -10.76 5.80
N GLY A 587 14.70 -10.53 4.79
CA GLY A 587 14.60 -11.40 3.61
C GLY A 587 14.00 -12.79 3.89
N ALA A 588 12.96 -12.86 4.72
CA ALA A 588 12.36 -14.10 5.22
C ALA A 588 12.15 -15.18 4.15
N PHE A 589 11.36 -14.89 3.10
CA PHE A 589 11.07 -15.84 2.02
C PHE A 589 12.27 -16.11 1.11
N ASP A 590 13.20 -15.19 1.07
CA ASP A 590 14.31 -15.15 0.11
C ASP A 590 15.55 -15.94 0.62
N ARG A 591 15.49 -16.48 1.86
CA ARG A 591 16.61 -17.11 2.55
C ARG A 591 16.20 -18.36 3.33
N VAL A 592 15.63 -19.35 2.63
CA VAL A 592 15.18 -20.60 3.23
C VAL A 592 15.98 -21.77 2.66
N SER A 593 16.78 -22.44 3.48
CA SER A 593 17.48 -23.64 3.05
C SER A 593 16.49 -24.74 2.66
N ARG A 594 16.53 -25.15 1.40
CA ARG A 594 15.69 -26.22 0.85
C ARG A 594 15.84 -27.53 1.63
N HIS A 595 17.06 -27.96 1.86
CA HIS A 595 17.37 -29.21 2.56
C HIS A 595 16.82 -29.17 4.00
N ARG A 596 17.07 -28.08 4.70
CA ARG A 596 16.58 -27.91 6.05
C ARG A 596 15.06 -27.85 6.12
N LEU A 597 14.40 -27.16 5.18
CA LEU A 597 12.95 -27.13 5.09
C LEU A 597 12.38 -28.54 4.91
N LEU A 598 12.92 -29.34 3.99
CA LEU A 598 12.46 -30.71 3.77
C LEU A 598 12.68 -31.61 5.00
N ARG A 599 13.80 -31.44 5.69
CA ARG A 599 14.04 -32.15 6.97
C ARG A 599 13.05 -31.74 8.06
N LYS A 600 12.71 -30.44 8.16
CA LYS A 600 11.70 -29.95 9.10
C LYS A 600 10.30 -30.50 8.74
N LEU A 601 9.92 -30.48 7.48
CA LEU A 601 8.65 -31.05 7.01
C LEU A 601 8.54 -32.55 7.34
N ARG A 602 9.60 -33.32 7.11
CA ARG A 602 9.65 -34.74 7.50
C ARG A 602 9.54 -34.90 9.01
N ALA A 603 10.28 -34.14 9.78
CA ALA A 603 10.23 -34.17 11.24
C ALA A 603 8.85 -33.76 11.79
N LYS A 604 8.11 -32.89 11.09
CA LYS A 604 6.74 -32.55 11.40
C LYS A 604 5.73 -33.62 10.98
N GLY A 605 6.17 -34.73 10.38
CA GLY A 605 5.33 -35.88 10.03
C GLY A 605 4.51 -35.68 8.76
N LEU A 606 4.95 -34.86 7.82
CA LEU A 606 4.31 -34.71 6.52
C LEU A 606 4.40 -36.03 5.71
N HIS A 607 3.33 -36.40 5.01
CA HIS A 607 3.24 -37.62 4.24
C HIS A 607 4.31 -37.69 3.12
N ASP A 608 4.93 -38.85 2.90
CA ASP A 608 6.06 -39.01 1.96
C ASP A 608 5.72 -38.61 0.51
N VAL A 609 4.51 -38.87 0.04
CA VAL A 609 4.04 -38.41 -1.28
C VAL A 609 4.16 -36.88 -1.39
N ALA A 610 3.73 -36.17 -0.36
CA ALA A 610 3.85 -34.71 -0.35
C ALA A 610 5.31 -34.24 -0.28
N LEU A 611 6.15 -34.92 0.51
CA LEU A 611 7.59 -34.64 0.57
C LEU A 611 8.26 -34.83 -0.80
N GLY A 612 7.89 -35.88 -1.55
CA GLY A 612 8.44 -36.17 -2.88
C GLY A 612 8.23 -35.02 -3.86
N PHE A 613 6.98 -34.64 -4.12
CA PHE A 613 6.72 -33.55 -5.09
C PHE A 613 7.13 -32.17 -4.56
N LEU A 614 7.11 -31.92 -3.25
CA LEU A 614 7.63 -30.66 -2.68
C LEU A 614 9.16 -30.54 -2.85
N ALA A 615 9.89 -31.65 -2.73
CA ALA A 615 11.33 -31.67 -3.00
C ALA A 615 11.61 -31.26 -4.46
N SER A 616 10.86 -31.81 -5.39
CA SER A 616 10.93 -31.46 -6.83
C SER A 616 10.48 -30.03 -7.09
N TRP A 617 9.38 -29.57 -6.43
CA TRP A 617 8.87 -28.21 -6.57
C TRP A 617 9.85 -27.12 -6.10
N LEU A 618 10.67 -27.41 -5.10
CA LEU A 618 11.69 -26.50 -4.56
C LEU A 618 12.98 -26.47 -5.41
N GLN A 619 13.15 -27.36 -6.40
CA GLN A 619 14.40 -27.50 -7.16
C GLN A 619 14.43 -26.68 -8.46
N SER A 620 15.65 -26.28 -8.87
CA SER A 620 16.00 -25.84 -10.22
C SER A 620 15.07 -24.76 -10.79
N ARG A 621 14.66 -23.79 -9.96
CA ARG A 621 13.83 -22.69 -10.42
C ARG A 621 14.66 -21.55 -10.95
N THR A 622 14.13 -20.89 -11.96
CA THR A 622 14.75 -19.71 -12.57
C THR A 622 13.77 -18.56 -12.63
N ALA A 623 14.29 -17.35 -12.68
CA ALA A 623 13.45 -16.17 -12.80
C ALA A 623 14.04 -15.14 -13.75
N HIS A 624 13.15 -14.34 -14.35
CA HIS A 624 13.48 -13.15 -15.11
C HIS A 624 12.78 -11.94 -14.48
N VAL A 625 13.53 -10.88 -14.25
CA VAL A 625 12.92 -9.62 -13.80
C VAL A 625 12.32 -8.89 -15.00
N VAL A 626 11.05 -8.47 -14.85
CA VAL A 626 10.30 -7.82 -15.92
C VAL A 626 10.08 -6.34 -15.60
N VAL A 627 10.60 -5.44 -16.42
CA VAL A 627 10.43 -3.99 -16.30
C VAL A 627 9.95 -3.43 -17.64
N GLU A 628 8.76 -2.82 -17.65
CA GLU A 628 8.19 -2.16 -18.84
C GLU A 628 8.17 -3.03 -20.11
N GLY A 629 8.10 -4.35 -19.94
CA GLY A 629 8.07 -5.34 -21.04
C GLY A 629 9.43 -5.90 -21.43
N ALA A 630 10.53 -5.32 -20.96
CA ALA A 630 11.86 -5.89 -21.08
C ALA A 630 12.14 -6.90 -19.96
N THR A 631 12.96 -7.90 -20.25
CA THR A 631 13.31 -8.98 -19.31
C THR A 631 14.81 -9.02 -19.10
N SER A 632 15.23 -9.32 -17.88
CA SER A 632 16.63 -9.64 -17.55
C SER A 632 17.03 -11.01 -18.09
N GLY A 633 18.32 -11.33 -18.02
CA GLY A 633 18.81 -12.71 -18.06
C GLY A 633 18.18 -13.59 -16.98
N ALA A 634 18.28 -14.92 -17.17
CA ALA A 634 17.82 -15.89 -16.19
C ALA A 634 18.68 -15.83 -14.90
N MET A 635 18.02 -15.84 -13.74
CA MET A 635 18.66 -15.93 -12.43
C MET A 635 18.17 -17.19 -11.72
N ALA A 636 19.07 -17.93 -11.07
CA ALA A 636 18.71 -19.10 -10.29
C ALA A 636 17.99 -18.71 -9.00
N LEU A 637 17.02 -19.50 -8.60
CA LEU A 637 16.24 -19.34 -7.37
C LEU A 637 16.50 -20.56 -6.46
N ASP A 638 17.64 -20.54 -5.79
CA ASP A 638 18.02 -21.56 -4.82
C ASP A 638 17.75 -21.08 -3.40
N HIS A 639 17.54 -22.00 -2.46
CA HIS A 639 17.42 -21.70 -1.02
C HIS A 639 16.39 -20.63 -0.66
N MET A 640 15.18 -20.75 -1.22
CA MET A 640 14.07 -19.83 -0.91
C MET A 640 12.72 -20.52 -1.01
N VAL A 641 11.71 -19.87 -0.43
CA VAL A 641 10.29 -20.14 -0.71
C VAL A 641 9.71 -18.96 -1.48
N PHE A 642 8.89 -19.24 -2.48
CA PHE A 642 8.61 -18.25 -3.54
C PHE A 642 7.42 -17.35 -3.16
N GLN A 643 7.65 -16.06 -3.03
CA GLN A 643 6.63 -15.07 -2.70
C GLN A 643 5.65 -14.88 -3.87
N GLY A 644 4.42 -15.37 -3.70
CA GLY A 644 3.36 -15.32 -4.72
C GLY A 644 2.92 -16.68 -5.25
N THR A 645 3.48 -17.77 -4.75
CA THR A 645 3.00 -19.17 -4.95
C THR A 645 1.97 -19.53 -3.88
N VAL A 646 1.30 -20.67 -4.06
CA VAL A 646 0.30 -21.16 -3.09
C VAL A 646 0.97 -21.75 -1.85
N TRP A 647 2.05 -22.49 -2.03
CA TRP A 647 2.71 -23.23 -0.95
C TRP A 647 3.78 -22.41 -0.19
N GLY A 648 4.30 -21.34 -0.79
CA GLY A 648 5.34 -20.52 -0.15
C GLY A 648 5.01 -20.09 1.27
N PRO A 649 3.85 -19.43 1.53
CA PRO A 649 3.49 -18.97 2.86
C PRO A 649 3.36 -20.09 3.92
N PRO A 650 2.65 -21.21 3.70
CA PRO A 650 2.60 -22.33 4.64
C PRO A 650 3.98 -22.96 4.90
N LEU A 651 4.82 -23.09 3.88
CA LEU A 651 6.16 -23.63 4.01
C LEU A 651 7.06 -22.73 4.86
N TRP A 652 6.91 -21.39 4.72
CA TRP A 652 7.58 -20.44 5.60
C TRP A 652 7.13 -20.64 7.06
N ASN A 653 5.85 -20.76 7.33
CA ASN A 653 5.33 -20.95 8.68
C ASN A 653 5.95 -22.20 9.34
N VAL A 654 6.05 -23.31 8.61
CA VAL A 654 6.68 -24.55 9.13
C VAL A 654 8.18 -24.37 9.32
N PHE A 655 8.85 -23.66 8.40
CA PHE A 655 10.28 -23.39 8.51
C PHE A 655 10.62 -22.55 9.75
N PHE A 656 9.79 -21.53 10.04
CA PHE A 656 9.99 -20.56 11.10
C PHE A 656 9.46 -21.01 12.47
N GLU A 657 8.66 -22.08 12.51
CA GLU A 657 7.94 -22.52 13.71
C GLU A 657 8.84 -22.76 14.93
N ASP A 658 10.01 -23.37 14.74
CA ASP A 658 10.90 -23.71 15.85
C ASP A 658 11.72 -22.51 16.39
N ALA A 659 11.57 -21.30 15.81
CA ALA A 659 12.06 -20.05 16.39
C ALA A 659 11.48 -19.77 17.78
N ARG A 660 10.28 -20.29 18.07
CA ARG A 660 9.65 -20.19 19.40
C ARG A 660 10.40 -20.97 20.49
N VAL A 661 11.16 -22.01 20.13
CA VAL A 661 11.78 -22.88 21.13
C VAL A 661 12.81 -22.14 22.01
N PRO A 662 13.79 -21.41 21.46
CA PRO A 662 14.71 -20.62 22.28
C PRO A 662 14.00 -19.50 23.05
N ILE A 663 12.93 -18.91 22.50
CA ILE A 663 12.13 -17.88 23.17
C ILE A 663 11.44 -18.44 24.41
N ASN A 664 10.78 -19.60 24.27
CA ASN A 664 10.09 -20.26 25.36
C ASN A 664 11.06 -20.78 26.43
N ALA A 665 12.27 -21.23 26.04
CA ALA A 665 13.32 -21.61 26.96
C ALA A 665 13.80 -20.42 27.83
N CYS A 666 13.72 -19.18 27.34
CA CYS A 666 13.98 -17.98 28.13
C CYS A 666 12.77 -17.54 28.99
N GLY A 667 11.66 -18.29 28.95
CA GLY A 667 10.42 -17.99 29.68
C GLY A 667 9.57 -16.90 29.04
N PHE A 668 9.82 -16.57 27.77
CA PHE A 668 8.98 -15.64 26.98
C PHE A 668 7.93 -16.43 26.20
N ASN A 669 6.77 -15.81 26.01
CA ASN A 669 5.77 -16.22 25.03
C ASN A 669 5.99 -15.42 23.74
N GLU A 670 5.52 -15.95 22.61
CA GLU A 670 5.62 -15.29 21.33
C GLU A 670 4.26 -14.98 20.73
N ILE A 671 4.21 -14.00 19.83
CA ILE A 671 3.17 -13.78 18.83
C ILE A 671 3.86 -13.64 17.49
N VAL A 672 3.46 -14.45 16.53
CA VAL A 672 4.07 -14.49 15.20
C VAL A 672 3.03 -14.16 14.14
N TYR A 673 3.37 -13.25 13.24
CA TYR A 673 2.57 -12.95 12.05
C TYR A 673 3.47 -12.97 10.81
N ALA A 674 3.55 -14.10 10.14
CA ALA A 674 4.49 -14.40 9.07
C ALA A 674 5.95 -14.37 9.57
N ASP A 675 6.68 -13.32 9.26
CA ASP A 675 8.05 -13.04 9.66
C ASP A 675 8.17 -12.08 10.87
N ASP A 676 7.08 -11.36 11.17
CA ASP A 676 7.03 -10.46 12.32
C ASP A 676 6.81 -11.26 13.60
N LEU A 677 7.86 -11.38 14.42
CA LEU A 677 7.87 -12.12 15.68
C LEU A 677 8.00 -11.13 16.84
N ASN A 678 7.08 -11.19 17.78
CA ASN A 678 7.09 -10.38 18.98
C ASN A 678 7.09 -11.30 20.21
N ALA A 679 8.11 -11.22 21.05
CA ALA A 679 8.20 -12.00 22.27
C ALA A 679 7.85 -11.14 23.49
N PHE A 680 7.17 -11.72 24.46
CA PHE A 680 6.79 -11.02 25.70
C PHE A 680 6.81 -11.94 26.91
N ARG A 681 7.18 -11.38 28.07
CA ARG A 681 7.18 -12.09 29.35
C ARG A 681 6.67 -11.19 30.45
N SER A 682 5.85 -11.75 31.33
CA SER A 682 5.34 -11.02 32.50
C SER A 682 6.32 -11.11 33.68
N PHE A 683 6.49 -10.00 34.40
CA PHE A 683 7.33 -9.88 35.58
C PHE A 683 6.52 -9.27 36.75
N PRO A 684 6.79 -9.59 38.00
CA PRO A 684 6.29 -8.82 39.13
C PRO A 684 6.68 -7.34 39.05
N LEU A 685 5.86 -6.42 39.53
CA LEU A 685 6.18 -4.97 39.49
C LEU A 685 7.48 -4.63 40.25
N ALA A 686 7.83 -5.43 41.28
CA ALA A 686 9.04 -5.22 42.10
C ALA A 686 10.36 -5.49 41.35
N VAL A 687 10.35 -6.24 40.23
CA VAL A 687 11.56 -6.48 39.44
C VAL A 687 12.00 -5.16 38.79
N CYS A 688 13.26 -4.79 38.89
CA CYS A 688 13.74 -3.54 38.28
C CYS A 688 13.74 -3.63 36.73
N ASN A 689 13.65 -2.48 36.05
CA ASN A 689 13.65 -2.47 34.58
C ASN A 689 14.98 -2.95 33.98
N ALA A 690 16.10 -2.75 34.67
CA ALA A 690 17.40 -3.25 34.20
C ALA A 690 17.42 -4.78 34.13
N ASP A 691 16.85 -5.46 35.12
CA ASP A 691 16.73 -6.93 35.12
C ASP A 691 15.81 -7.42 34.01
N VAL A 692 14.66 -6.72 33.80
CA VAL A 692 13.74 -7.07 32.73
C VAL A 692 14.45 -6.92 31.36
N MET A 693 15.19 -5.84 31.15
CA MET A 693 15.97 -5.62 29.92
C MET A 693 17.05 -6.68 29.75
N GLY A 694 17.72 -7.11 30.84
CA GLY A 694 18.66 -8.22 30.82
C GLY A 694 18.02 -9.55 30.38
N HIS A 695 16.79 -9.83 30.82
CA HIS A 695 16.02 -10.99 30.33
C HIS A 695 15.66 -10.88 28.84
N ILE A 696 15.26 -9.68 28.36
CA ILE A 696 14.98 -9.42 26.94
C ILE A 696 16.24 -9.64 26.09
N ALA A 697 17.39 -9.11 26.52
CA ALA A 697 18.67 -9.27 25.82
C ALA A 697 19.07 -10.76 25.65
N ARG A 698 18.91 -11.58 26.71
CA ARG A 698 19.13 -13.03 26.61
C ARG A 698 18.17 -13.72 25.64
N CYS A 699 16.91 -13.30 25.62
CA CYS A 699 15.92 -13.82 24.66
C CYS A 699 16.31 -13.45 23.20
N GLN A 700 16.73 -12.22 22.97
CA GLN A 700 17.23 -11.73 21.69
C GLN A 700 18.45 -12.54 21.22
N GLU A 701 19.45 -12.71 22.07
CA GLU A 701 20.67 -13.50 21.76
C GLU A 701 20.33 -14.94 21.41
N SER A 702 19.42 -15.58 22.17
CA SER A 702 18.97 -16.95 21.92
C SER A 702 18.26 -17.07 20.57
N LEU A 703 17.43 -16.08 20.21
CA LEU A 703 16.75 -16.02 18.91
C LEU A 703 17.75 -15.79 17.77
N HIS A 704 18.74 -14.91 17.95
CA HIS A 704 19.79 -14.66 16.96
C HIS A 704 20.68 -15.91 16.76
N THR A 705 20.97 -16.64 17.81
CA THR A 705 21.69 -17.93 17.73
C THR A 705 20.92 -18.95 16.91
N TRP A 706 19.60 -19.07 17.17
CA TRP A 706 18.70 -19.89 16.34
C TRP A 706 18.70 -19.41 14.89
N GLY A 707 18.63 -18.09 14.67
CA GLY A 707 18.67 -17.49 13.34
C GLY A 707 19.92 -17.85 12.58
N GLY A 708 21.09 -17.70 13.18
CA GLY A 708 22.38 -18.12 12.61
C GLY A 708 22.42 -19.60 12.21
N ALA A 709 21.90 -20.47 13.08
CA ALA A 709 21.84 -21.93 12.83
C ALA A 709 20.83 -22.28 11.69
N ASN A 710 19.85 -21.44 11.39
CA ASN A 710 18.84 -21.66 10.36
C ASN A 710 19.06 -20.83 9.08
N GLY A 711 20.07 -19.96 9.06
CA GLY A 711 20.31 -19.01 7.96
C GLY A 711 19.32 -17.85 7.90
N VAL A 712 18.69 -17.54 9.04
CA VAL A 712 17.75 -16.42 9.19
C VAL A 712 18.48 -15.26 9.86
N GLU A 713 18.45 -14.09 9.25
CA GLU A 713 19.02 -12.86 9.81
C GLU A 713 17.91 -11.93 10.30
N PHE A 714 18.15 -11.29 11.44
CA PHE A 714 17.29 -10.23 11.96
C PHE A 714 17.83 -8.86 11.61
N ASP A 715 16.96 -7.86 11.43
CA ASP A 715 17.33 -6.49 11.06
C ASP A 715 17.52 -5.63 12.33
N PRO A 716 18.77 -5.38 12.79
CA PRO A 716 19.04 -4.66 14.04
C PRO A 716 18.42 -3.25 14.08
N GLY A 717 18.25 -2.62 12.91
CA GLY A 717 17.66 -1.29 12.81
C GLY A 717 16.15 -1.26 13.01
N LYS A 718 15.50 -2.42 13.10
CA LYS A 718 14.05 -2.55 13.30
C LYS A 718 13.68 -3.29 14.58
N GLU A 719 14.66 -3.85 15.26
CA GLU A 719 14.44 -4.47 16.55
C GLU A 719 14.23 -3.43 17.63
N SER A 720 13.36 -3.73 18.58
CA SER A 720 13.15 -2.85 19.73
C SER A 720 12.76 -3.61 20.99
N CYS A 721 13.17 -3.07 22.14
CA CYS A 721 12.95 -3.65 23.45
C CYS A 721 12.23 -2.65 24.35
N HIS A 722 11.18 -3.10 25.04
CA HIS A 722 10.31 -2.24 25.83
C HIS A 722 9.90 -2.89 27.14
N VAL A 723 9.60 -2.06 28.15
CA VAL A 723 8.89 -2.52 29.35
C VAL A 723 7.52 -1.85 29.37
N VAL A 724 6.51 -2.66 29.19
CA VAL A 724 5.09 -2.22 29.22
C VAL A 724 4.58 -2.34 30.64
N SER A 725 4.30 -1.18 31.26
CA SER A 725 3.90 -1.09 32.67
C SER A 725 3.03 0.14 32.92
N ARG A 726 2.11 0.04 33.87
CA ARG A 726 1.27 1.18 34.27
C ARG A 726 2.03 2.17 35.15
N SER A 727 2.87 1.70 36.02
CA SER A 727 3.60 2.47 37.03
C SER A 727 5.02 2.83 36.60
N ASP A 728 5.74 1.88 35.98
CA ASP A 728 7.18 1.99 35.69
C ASP A 728 7.47 1.49 34.27
N PRO A 729 7.05 2.23 33.22
CA PRO A 729 7.30 1.87 31.83
C PRO A 729 8.73 2.23 31.40
N HIS A 730 9.27 1.54 30.38
CA HIS A 730 10.56 1.87 29.80
C HIS A 730 10.56 1.70 28.27
N GLY A 731 11.24 2.60 27.57
CA GLY A 731 11.37 2.62 26.10
C GLY A 731 10.34 3.56 25.43
N PRO A 732 10.58 3.90 24.15
CA PRO A 732 9.68 4.73 23.35
C PRO A 732 8.42 3.99 22.95
N ASP A 733 7.47 4.70 22.34
CA ASP A 733 6.35 4.10 21.63
C ASP A 733 6.86 3.18 20.52
N PHE A 734 6.20 2.06 20.31
CA PHE A 734 6.63 1.02 19.38
C PHE A 734 5.48 0.47 18.54
N ARG A 735 5.80 -0.23 17.46
CA ARG A 735 4.80 -0.66 16.49
C ARG A 735 4.75 -2.18 16.36
N ILE A 736 3.58 -2.76 16.58
CA ILE A 736 3.29 -4.17 16.30
C ILE A 736 2.14 -4.24 15.29
N LEU A 737 2.32 -4.99 14.20
CA LEU A 737 1.30 -5.23 13.16
C LEU A 737 0.63 -3.94 12.65
N GLY A 738 1.41 -2.87 12.51
CA GLY A 738 0.94 -1.59 11.98
C GLY A 738 0.13 -0.73 12.96
N VAL A 739 0.08 -1.11 14.23
CA VAL A 739 -0.53 -0.32 15.32
C VAL A 739 0.56 0.22 16.24
N MET A 740 0.47 1.49 16.62
CA MET A 740 1.36 2.11 17.60
C MET A 740 0.91 1.75 19.02
N TYR A 741 1.85 1.39 19.88
CA TYR A 741 1.63 1.12 21.29
C TYR A 741 2.50 2.05 22.13
N ASP A 742 1.92 2.66 23.13
CA ASP A 742 2.68 3.32 24.20
C ASP A 742 2.96 2.33 25.34
N THR A 743 4.06 2.54 26.03
CA THR A 743 4.53 1.64 27.10
C THR A 743 3.63 1.64 28.36
N LYS A 744 2.65 2.55 28.45
CA LYS A 744 1.59 2.56 29.50
C LYS A 744 0.28 1.97 29.04
N LEU A 745 0.16 1.60 27.77
CA LEU A 745 -1.05 1.07 27.13
C LEU A 745 -2.26 2.03 27.25
N LEU A 746 -2.01 3.33 27.12
CA LEU A 746 -3.05 4.36 27.11
C LEU A 746 -3.64 4.62 25.72
N MET A 747 -2.90 4.26 24.68
CA MET A 747 -3.25 4.31 23.26
C MET A 747 -3.41 5.74 22.69
N HIS A 748 -2.86 6.76 23.33
CA HIS A 748 -2.95 8.13 22.83
C HIS A 748 -2.30 8.29 21.44
N SER A 749 -1.07 7.83 21.26
CA SER A 749 -0.35 7.90 19.99
C SER A 749 -1.05 7.12 18.87
N ALA A 750 -1.59 5.94 19.19
CA ALA A 750 -2.35 5.11 18.23
C ALA A 750 -3.61 5.82 17.76
N VAL A 751 -4.37 6.40 18.68
CA VAL A 751 -5.61 7.12 18.37
C VAL A 751 -5.32 8.39 17.59
N GLN A 752 -4.31 9.17 17.99
CA GLN A 752 -3.91 10.38 17.27
C GLN A 752 -3.52 10.06 15.81
N GLU A 753 -2.75 9.01 15.57
CA GLU A 753 -2.42 8.54 14.22
C GLU A 753 -3.68 8.21 13.40
N VAL A 754 -4.64 7.51 14.01
CA VAL A 754 -5.91 7.17 13.34
C VAL A 754 -6.70 8.42 12.98
N VAL A 755 -6.81 9.38 13.90
CA VAL A 755 -7.56 10.61 13.69
C VAL A 755 -6.95 11.45 12.59
N VAL A 756 -5.63 11.65 12.61
CA VAL A 756 -4.89 12.41 11.59
C VAL A 756 -5.06 11.79 10.21
N GLU A 757 -4.84 10.48 10.09
CA GLU A 757 -4.97 9.78 8.81
C GLU A 757 -6.42 9.78 8.30
N CYS A 758 -7.40 9.58 9.19
CA CYS A 758 -8.81 9.64 8.81
C CYS A 758 -9.24 11.06 8.44
N ALA A 759 -8.69 12.10 9.04
CA ALA A 759 -8.99 13.48 8.67
C ALA A 759 -8.58 13.78 7.23
N TRP A 760 -7.40 13.31 6.80
CA TRP A 760 -6.95 13.45 5.41
C TRP A 760 -7.81 12.64 4.43
N LYS A 761 -8.10 11.37 4.75
CA LYS A 761 -8.97 10.52 3.93
C LYS A 761 -10.37 11.11 3.80
N LEU A 762 -10.93 11.65 4.88
CA LEU A 762 -12.23 12.30 4.88
C LEU A 762 -12.25 13.55 4.01
N THR A 763 -11.23 14.39 4.12
CA THR A 763 -11.10 15.59 3.29
C THR A 763 -11.01 15.24 1.81
N SER A 764 -10.24 14.20 1.45
CA SER A 764 -10.17 13.67 0.09
C SER A 764 -11.53 13.17 -0.40
N LEU A 765 -12.26 12.43 0.43
CA LEU A 765 -13.61 11.92 0.11
C LEU A 765 -14.58 13.08 -0.12
N LEU A 766 -14.62 14.05 0.79
CA LEU A 766 -15.55 15.21 0.71
C LEU A 766 -15.29 16.10 -0.51
N ARG A 767 -14.06 16.21 -1.01
CA ARG A 767 -13.77 16.88 -2.28
C ARG A 767 -14.47 16.23 -3.47
N SER A 768 -14.67 14.92 -3.43
CA SER A 768 -15.37 14.20 -4.50
C SER A 768 -16.90 14.22 -4.38
N ARG A 769 -17.48 14.83 -3.33
CA ARG A 769 -18.93 14.81 -3.05
C ARG A 769 -19.80 15.29 -4.20
N ARG A 770 -19.31 16.22 -5.05
CA ARG A 770 -20.03 16.72 -6.21
C ARG A 770 -20.37 15.65 -7.27
N TYR A 771 -19.63 14.53 -7.29
CA TYR A 771 -19.81 13.43 -8.23
C TYR A 771 -20.66 12.28 -7.69
N HIS A 772 -20.97 12.28 -6.39
CA HIS A 772 -21.59 11.15 -5.70
C HIS A 772 -22.87 11.57 -4.98
N ASP A 773 -23.87 10.69 -5.00
CA ASP A 773 -25.00 10.73 -4.09
C ASP A 773 -24.60 10.23 -2.68
N VAL A 774 -25.49 10.42 -1.72
CA VAL A 774 -25.25 10.01 -0.33
C VAL A 774 -24.99 8.50 -0.21
N PRO A 775 -25.75 7.59 -0.85
CA PRO A 775 -25.47 6.14 -0.79
C PRO A 775 -24.06 5.75 -1.30
N ARG A 776 -23.54 6.46 -2.31
CA ARG A 776 -22.19 6.22 -2.83
C ARG A 776 -21.11 6.78 -1.92
N LEU A 777 -21.34 7.96 -1.33
CA LEU A 777 -20.45 8.52 -0.30
C LEU A 777 -20.36 7.61 0.92
N MET A 778 -21.49 7.02 1.34
CA MET A 778 -21.52 6.02 2.41
C MET A 778 -20.68 4.78 2.09
N LEU A 779 -20.75 4.29 0.85
CA LEU A 779 -19.93 3.17 0.42
C LEU A 779 -18.43 3.52 0.44
N LEU A 780 -18.06 4.70 -0.02
CA LEU A 780 -16.68 5.19 0.02
C LEU A 780 -16.19 5.35 1.46
N TYR A 781 -17.00 5.93 2.34
CA TYR A 781 -16.70 6.06 3.77
C TYR A 781 -16.45 4.69 4.41
N LYS A 782 -17.35 3.74 4.20
CA LYS A 782 -17.21 2.38 4.72
C LYS A 782 -15.94 1.68 4.22
N ALA A 783 -15.61 1.86 2.95
CA ALA A 783 -14.47 1.20 2.34
C ALA A 783 -13.11 1.81 2.74
N GLN A 784 -13.03 3.12 2.95
CA GLN A 784 -11.75 3.82 3.12
C GLN A 784 -11.46 4.26 4.55
N LEU A 785 -12.49 4.73 5.27
CA LEU A 785 -12.33 5.24 6.63
C LEU A 785 -12.72 4.18 7.66
N LEU A 786 -13.92 3.64 7.54
CA LEU A 786 -14.44 2.69 8.51
C LEU A 786 -13.58 1.43 8.59
N SER A 787 -13.18 0.86 7.46
CA SER A 787 -12.28 -0.30 7.42
C SER A 787 -10.92 -0.01 8.07
N TYR A 788 -10.39 1.20 7.89
CA TYR A 788 -9.12 1.64 8.49
C TYR A 788 -9.23 1.78 10.02
N ILE A 789 -10.34 2.33 10.52
CA ILE A 789 -10.62 2.45 11.96
C ILE A 789 -10.82 1.07 12.58
N GLU A 790 -11.66 0.23 11.96
CA GLU A 790 -12.01 -1.10 12.48
C GLU A 790 -10.84 -2.08 12.53
N TYR A 791 -9.86 -1.92 11.65
CA TYR A 791 -8.63 -2.71 11.72
C TYR A 791 -7.94 -2.58 13.09
N ARG A 792 -7.94 -1.39 13.66
CA ARG A 792 -7.26 -1.06 14.92
C ARG A 792 -8.13 -1.27 16.16
N THR A 793 -9.40 -1.57 15.98
CA THR A 793 -10.34 -1.75 17.11
C THR A 793 -9.82 -2.67 18.22
N PRO A 794 -9.27 -3.87 17.95
CA PRO A 794 -8.80 -4.75 19.03
C PRO A 794 -7.69 -4.13 19.87
N ALA A 795 -6.81 -3.32 19.28
CA ALA A 795 -5.72 -2.69 19.99
C ALA A 795 -6.19 -1.53 20.88
N ILE A 796 -7.09 -0.66 20.35
CA ILE A 796 -7.49 0.58 21.03
C ILE A 796 -8.75 0.44 21.89
N TYR A 797 -9.42 -0.70 21.86
CA TYR A 797 -10.74 -0.88 22.46
C TYR A 797 -10.78 -0.52 23.95
N HIS A 798 -9.77 -0.88 24.71
CA HIS A 798 -9.66 -0.64 26.15
C HIS A 798 -9.30 0.81 26.51
N ALA A 799 -8.98 1.67 25.56
CA ALA A 799 -8.64 3.07 25.82
C ALA A 799 -9.80 3.83 26.48
N ALA A 800 -9.51 4.89 27.21
CA ALA A 800 -10.52 5.72 27.87
C ALA A 800 -11.48 6.36 26.85
N CYS A 801 -12.72 6.65 27.23
CA CYS A 801 -13.69 7.29 26.36
C CYS A 801 -13.19 8.63 25.83
N SER A 802 -12.51 9.43 26.66
CA SER A 802 -11.90 10.70 26.26
C SER A 802 -10.84 10.53 25.15
N VAL A 803 -10.05 9.44 25.21
CA VAL A 803 -9.05 9.11 24.18
C VAL A 803 -9.73 8.67 22.87
N LEU A 804 -10.83 7.92 22.93
CA LEU A 804 -11.55 7.43 21.76
C LEU A 804 -12.48 8.47 21.10
N ALA A 805 -12.91 9.50 21.84
CA ALA A 805 -13.86 10.52 21.37
C ALA A 805 -13.45 11.23 20.06
N PRO A 806 -12.16 11.54 19.80
CA PRO A 806 -11.72 12.10 18.52
C PRO A 806 -11.97 11.16 17.33
N VAL A 807 -11.84 9.84 17.51
CA VAL A 807 -12.16 8.85 16.45
C VAL A 807 -13.66 8.91 16.12
N ASP A 808 -14.50 8.97 17.15
CA ASP A 808 -15.96 9.10 16.96
C ASP A 808 -16.33 10.42 16.29
N GLY A 809 -15.53 11.48 16.53
CA GLY A 809 -15.62 12.77 15.86
C GLY A 809 -15.46 12.70 14.34
N VAL A 810 -14.68 11.76 13.81
CA VAL A 810 -14.51 11.56 12.37
C VAL A 810 -15.83 11.19 11.70
N GLN A 811 -16.60 10.25 12.27
CA GLN A 811 -17.90 9.89 11.74
C GLN A 811 -18.92 11.03 11.87
N ARG A 812 -18.97 11.71 13.00
CA ARG A 812 -19.85 12.88 13.20
C ARG A 812 -19.57 13.97 12.18
N ARG A 813 -18.28 14.27 11.89
CA ARG A 813 -17.89 15.22 10.85
C ARG A 813 -18.39 14.76 9.48
N PHE A 814 -18.23 13.49 9.13
CA PHE A 814 -18.69 12.94 7.85
C PHE A 814 -20.21 13.11 7.69
N LEU A 815 -20.99 12.72 8.70
CA LEU A 815 -22.46 12.84 8.68
C LEU A 815 -22.92 14.30 8.55
N ARG A 816 -22.32 15.20 9.31
CA ARG A 816 -22.61 16.64 9.21
C ARG A 816 -22.31 17.21 7.81
N GLU A 817 -21.16 16.88 7.23
CA GLU A 817 -20.74 17.38 5.91
C GLU A 817 -21.57 16.77 4.75
N THR A 818 -22.23 15.65 4.98
CA THR A 818 -23.13 14.99 4.01
C THR A 818 -24.61 15.27 4.29
N CYS A 819 -24.92 16.09 5.31
CA CYS A 819 -26.28 16.44 5.74
C CYS A 819 -27.13 15.21 6.06
N VAL A 820 -26.55 14.18 6.69
CA VAL A 820 -27.21 12.95 7.11
C VAL A 820 -27.35 12.96 8.62
N SER A 821 -28.57 12.78 9.12
CA SER A 821 -28.84 12.65 10.57
C SER A 821 -28.31 11.32 11.12
N ASP A 822 -28.08 11.25 12.43
CA ASP A 822 -27.67 10.00 13.10
C ASP A 822 -28.75 8.92 12.94
N GLU A 823 -30.02 9.29 12.94
CA GLU A 823 -31.16 8.41 12.72
C GLU A 823 -31.17 7.84 11.30
N GLN A 824 -31.03 8.70 10.28
CA GLN A 824 -30.94 8.29 8.89
C GLN A 824 -29.72 7.40 8.66
N ALA A 825 -28.57 7.75 9.24
CA ALA A 825 -27.36 6.92 9.17
C ALA A 825 -27.60 5.51 9.72
N LEU A 826 -28.28 5.40 10.86
CA LEU A 826 -28.58 4.14 11.53
C LEU A 826 -29.57 3.27 10.75
N PHE A 827 -30.70 3.85 10.33
CA PHE A 827 -31.81 3.06 9.76
C PHE A 827 -31.67 2.83 8.26
N GLU A 828 -31.34 3.86 7.50
CA GLU A 828 -31.24 3.80 6.02
C GLU A 828 -29.90 3.22 5.57
N PHE A 829 -28.80 3.75 6.13
CA PHE A 829 -27.44 3.40 5.65
C PHE A 829 -26.75 2.32 6.49
N HIS A 830 -27.36 1.81 7.54
CA HIS A 830 -26.77 0.83 8.45
C HIS A 830 -25.38 1.27 8.95
N LEU A 831 -25.23 2.57 9.20
CA LEU A 831 -24.02 3.17 9.74
C LEU A 831 -24.24 3.50 11.22
N ILE A 832 -23.95 2.55 12.07
CA ILE A 832 -24.07 2.64 13.54
C ILE A 832 -22.91 3.50 14.08
N PRO A 833 -23.09 4.23 15.19
CA PRO A 833 -22.00 4.96 15.86
C PRO A 833 -20.77 4.08 16.11
N LEU A 834 -19.59 4.65 15.95
CA LEU A 834 -18.32 3.91 16.03
C LEU A 834 -18.10 3.26 17.40
N SER A 835 -18.60 3.86 18.49
CA SER A 835 -18.55 3.27 19.83
C SER A 835 -19.25 1.90 19.86
N ILE A 836 -20.48 1.82 19.37
CA ILE A 836 -21.27 0.59 19.31
C ILE A 836 -20.65 -0.41 18.33
N ARG A 837 -20.12 0.08 17.21
CA ARG A 837 -19.43 -0.79 16.25
C ARG A 837 -18.22 -1.48 16.87
N ARG A 838 -17.46 -0.77 17.72
CA ARG A 838 -16.36 -1.35 18.47
C ARG A 838 -16.86 -2.46 19.41
N ASP A 839 -17.97 -2.22 20.13
CA ASP A 839 -18.57 -3.22 21.01
C ASP A 839 -19.04 -4.47 20.23
N ILE A 840 -19.76 -4.28 19.12
CA ILE A 840 -20.21 -5.37 18.23
C ILE A 840 -19.03 -6.17 17.66
N ALA A 841 -17.94 -5.49 17.27
CA ALA A 841 -16.76 -6.16 16.74
C ALA A 841 -16.09 -7.07 17.78
N MET A 842 -15.98 -6.59 19.03
CA MET A 842 -15.36 -7.37 20.11
C MET A 842 -16.31 -8.46 20.66
N LEU A 843 -17.63 -8.23 20.72
CA LEU A 843 -18.61 -9.28 20.97
C LEU A 843 -18.57 -10.37 19.89
N GLY A 844 -18.36 -9.98 18.63
CA GLY A 844 -18.15 -10.94 17.53
C GLY A 844 -16.92 -11.81 17.71
N LEU A 845 -15.82 -11.27 18.27
CA LEU A 845 -14.62 -12.04 18.62
C LEU A 845 -14.96 -13.10 19.70
N ILE A 846 -15.68 -12.69 20.75
CA ILE A 846 -16.13 -13.59 21.83
C ILE A 846 -17.01 -14.70 21.25
N HIS A 847 -18.03 -14.35 20.47
CA HIS A 847 -18.96 -15.32 19.90
C HIS A 847 -18.26 -16.31 18.94
N ARG A 848 -17.30 -15.83 18.13
CA ARG A 848 -16.48 -16.70 17.29
C ARG A 848 -15.68 -17.73 18.09
N THR A 849 -15.19 -17.32 19.26
CA THR A 849 -14.48 -18.21 20.18
C THR A 849 -15.40 -19.27 20.76
N VAL A 850 -16.58 -18.86 21.18
CA VAL A 850 -17.64 -19.77 21.70
C VAL A 850 -18.07 -20.81 20.65
N LEU A 851 -18.18 -20.39 19.38
CA LEU A 851 -18.45 -21.30 18.26
C LEU A 851 -17.27 -22.23 17.90
N GLY A 852 -16.13 -22.10 18.56
CA GLY A 852 -14.93 -22.90 18.25
C GLY A 852 -14.24 -22.54 16.94
N ARG A 853 -14.59 -21.41 16.31
CA ARG A 853 -14.08 -20.97 14.99
C ARG A 853 -12.94 -19.97 15.08
N GLY A 854 -12.59 -19.48 16.25
CA GLY A 854 -11.46 -18.59 16.52
C GLY A 854 -10.16 -19.33 16.84
N PRO A 855 -9.05 -18.61 17.02
CA PRO A 855 -7.81 -19.16 17.54
C PRO A 855 -8.03 -19.82 18.91
N ALA A 856 -7.41 -20.98 19.14
CA ALA A 856 -7.65 -21.79 20.35
C ALA A 856 -7.27 -21.05 21.63
N GLN A 857 -6.27 -20.15 21.58
CA GLN A 857 -5.80 -19.35 22.71
C GLN A 857 -6.90 -18.50 23.37
N PHE A 858 -7.88 -18.06 22.60
CA PHE A 858 -8.98 -17.28 23.14
C PHE A 858 -9.91 -18.10 24.06
N ARG A 859 -9.90 -19.44 23.97
CA ARG A 859 -10.68 -20.30 24.87
C ARG A 859 -10.20 -20.22 26.31
N GLU A 860 -8.93 -19.89 26.54
CA GLU A 860 -8.38 -19.66 27.88
C GLU A 860 -8.86 -18.32 28.46
N LEU A 861 -9.12 -17.34 27.59
CA LEU A 861 -9.59 -16.00 27.97
C LEU A 861 -11.11 -15.95 28.13
N PHE A 862 -11.85 -16.75 27.36
CA PHE A 862 -13.31 -16.80 27.33
C PHE A 862 -13.78 -18.23 27.62
N LYS A 863 -13.70 -18.62 28.89
CA LYS A 863 -14.09 -19.97 29.36
C LYS A 863 -15.58 -20.08 29.48
N LEU A 864 -16.14 -21.21 29.02
CA LEU A 864 -17.54 -21.54 29.28
C LEU A 864 -17.74 -21.83 30.76
N ALA A 865 -18.77 -21.25 31.34
CA ALA A 865 -19.16 -21.53 32.72
C ALA A 865 -19.67 -22.98 32.85
N PRO A 866 -19.35 -23.69 33.96
CA PRO A 866 -19.87 -25.02 34.20
C PRO A 866 -21.41 -25.03 34.20
N LEU A 867 -21.99 -26.05 33.58
CA LEU A 867 -23.46 -26.24 33.53
C LEU A 867 -24.04 -26.84 34.81
N ASP A 868 -23.24 -26.99 35.88
CA ASP A 868 -23.62 -27.69 37.09
C ASP A 868 -24.72 -26.97 37.86
N GLY A 869 -25.86 -27.60 37.91
CA GLY A 869 -27.12 -27.10 38.44
C GLY A 869 -27.30 -27.16 39.94
N GLN A 870 -26.28 -27.11 40.82
CA GLN A 870 -26.47 -27.32 42.26
C GLN A 870 -25.87 -26.27 43.23
N THR A 871 -25.26 -25.20 42.78
CA THR A 871 -24.98 -24.06 43.68
C THR A 871 -26.16 -23.11 43.68
N ALA A 872 -26.72 -22.80 44.84
CA ALA A 872 -27.88 -21.90 45.06
C ALA A 872 -27.61 -20.53 44.41
N ARG A 873 -28.04 -20.36 43.16
CA ARG A 873 -27.98 -19.10 42.44
C ARG A 873 -29.16 -18.25 42.86
N THR A 874 -28.86 -17.02 43.26
CA THR A 874 -29.91 -16.00 43.48
C THR A 874 -30.69 -15.79 42.17
N ARG A 875 -31.95 -15.39 42.22
CA ARG A 875 -32.81 -15.13 41.03
C ARG A 875 -32.16 -14.21 39.97
N SER A 876 -31.17 -13.41 40.36
CA SER A 876 -30.39 -12.57 39.42
C SER A 876 -29.28 -13.31 38.66
N GLN A 877 -28.95 -14.56 39.04
CA GLN A 877 -27.90 -15.39 38.47
C GLN A 877 -28.40 -16.52 37.56
N CYS A 878 -29.70 -16.56 37.24
CA CYS A 878 -30.20 -17.52 36.25
C CYS A 878 -29.54 -17.31 34.90
N SER A 879 -28.97 -18.39 34.33
CA SER A 879 -28.40 -18.38 32.98
C SER A 879 -29.46 -17.99 31.95
N ARG A 880 -29.19 -16.93 31.17
CA ARG A 880 -30.10 -16.48 30.11
C ARG A 880 -30.02 -17.32 28.84
N HIS A 881 -28.84 -17.96 28.61
CA HIS A 881 -28.60 -18.84 27.46
C HIS A 881 -27.52 -19.89 27.80
N ARG A 882 -27.43 -20.94 26.97
CA ARG A 882 -26.49 -22.08 27.18
C ARG A 882 -25.00 -21.75 27.07
N PHE A 883 -24.62 -20.62 26.46
CA PHE A 883 -23.22 -20.21 26.23
C PHE A 883 -22.76 -19.17 27.25
N GLN A 884 -23.08 -19.38 28.54
CA GLN A 884 -22.57 -18.51 29.60
C GLN A 884 -21.06 -18.64 29.75
N LEU A 885 -20.38 -17.54 29.97
CA LEU A 885 -18.93 -17.45 30.15
C LEU A 885 -18.60 -17.10 31.59
N GLU A 886 -17.47 -17.60 32.10
CA GLU A 886 -16.90 -17.14 33.37
C GLU A 886 -16.54 -15.65 33.26
N ASP A 887 -17.09 -14.80 34.14
CA ASP A 887 -16.79 -13.37 34.12
C ASP A 887 -15.44 -13.12 34.83
N PRO A 888 -14.42 -12.67 34.16
CA PRO A 888 -13.10 -12.44 34.75
C PRO A 888 -13.12 -11.32 35.82
N ARG A 889 -14.19 -10.51 35.90
CA ARG A 889 -14.35 -9.45 36.90
C ARG A 889 -14.78 -9.94 38.29
N ASP A 890 -15.21 -11.17 38.40
CA ASP A 890 -15.63 -11.73 39.70
C ASP A 890 -14.47 -11.86 40.69
N LYS A 891 -13.22 -11.74 40.29
CA LYS A 891 -12.02 -11.99 41.10
C LYS A 891 -11.16 -10.75 41.40
N GLN A 892 -11.08 -9.74 40.53
CA GLN A 892 -10.35 -8.49 40.73
C GLN A 892 -10.77 -7.41 39.68
N HIS A 893 -10.58 -6.11 39.99
CA HIS A 893 -11.20 -5.05 39.18
C HIS A 893 -10.29 -3.88 38.92
N SER A 894 -9.47 -3.91 37.83
CA SER A 894 -8.96 -2.67 37.26
C SER A 894 -10.00 -2.06 36.31
N HIS A 895 -10.10 -0.72 36.32
CA HIS A 895 -10.94 0.01 35.37
C HIS A 895 -10.57 -0.31 33.91
N MET A 896 -9.34 -0.74 33.66
CA MET A 896 -8.88 -1.11 32.33
C MET A 896 -9.47 -2.45 31.90
N LEU A 897 -9.52 -3.44 32.77
CA LEU A 897 -10.15 -4.73 32.50
C LEU A 897 -11.64 -4.55 32.23
N ALA A 898 -12.32 -3.80 33.07
CA ALA A 898 -13.78 -3.57 32.95
C ALA A 898 -14.17 -2.92 31.60
N ARG A 899 -13.32 -2.03 31.05
CA ARG A 899 -13.58 -1.37 29.76
C ARG A 899 -12.94 -2.06 28.56
N SER A 900 -12.27 -3.20 28.75
CA SER A 900 -11.68 -4.01 27.70
C SER A 900 -12.67 -5.01 27.10
N ALA A 901 -12.20 -5.84 26.14
CA ALA A 901 -13.00 -6.94 25.60
C ALA A 901 -13.38 -7.98 26.67
N LEU A 902 -12.58 -8.11 27.73
CA LEU A 902 -12.89 -8.99 28.86
C LEU A 902 -14.10 -8.50 29.65
N GLY A 903 -14.30 -7.19 29.77
CA GLY A 903 -15.49 -6.59 30.35
C GLY A 903 -16.79 -6.85 29.58
N LEU A 904 -16.69 -7.16 28.29
CA LEU A 904 -17.84 -7.54 27.46
C LEU A 904 -18.38 -8.94 27.78
N VAL A 905 -17.69 -9.75 28.55
CA VAL A 905 -18.20 -11.08 28.98
C VAL A 905 -19.52 -10.92 29.72
N TRP A 906 -19.65 -9.94 30.62
CA TRP A 906 -20.90 -9.66 31.31
C TRP A 906 -22.01 -9.28 30.31
N VAL A 907 -21.73 -8.42 29.36
CA VAL A 907 -22.68 -8.02 28.30
C VAL A 907 -23.12 -9.26 27.52
N TYR A 908 -22.16 -10.10 27.09
CA TYR A 908 -22.40 -11.33 26.35
C TYR A 908 -23.35 -12.28 27.15
N ASN A 909 -23.08 -12.47 28.43
CA ASN A 909 -23.89 -13.33 29.33
C ASN A 909 -25.32 -12.82 29.52
N HIS A 910 -25.59 -11.53 29.29
CA HIS A 910 -26.90 -10.91 29.41
C HIS A 910 -27.63 -10.74 28.09
N LEU A 911 -27.05 -11.16 26.97
CA LEU A 911 -27.73 -11.11 25.66
C LEU A 911 -28.89 -12.12 25.61
N PRO A 912 -29.96 -11.82 24.87
CA PRO A 912 -31.06 -12.76 24.65
C PRO A 912 -30.59 -14.04 23.93
N PRO A 913 -31.20 -15.22 24.22
CA PRO A 913 -30.89 -16.50 23.55
C PRO A 913 -30.90 -16.39 22.04
N ARG A 914 -31.91 -15.75 21.46
CA ARG A 914 -32.05 -15.54 20.01
C ARG A 914 -30.81 -14.88 19.35
N VAL A 915 -30.09 -14.05 20.12
CA VAL A 915 -28.86 -13.37 19.63
C VAL A 915 -27.68 -14.32 19.71
N VAL A 916 -27.53 -15.04 20.82
CA VAL A 916 -26.32 -15.86 21.08
C VAL A 916 -26.38 -17.23 20.41
N GLU A 917 -27.54 -17.70 20.03
CA GLU A 917 -27.74 -19.01 19.37
C GLU A 917 -27.47 -18.97 17.87
N GLN A 918 -27.03 -17.84 17.33
CA GLN A 918 -26.71 -17.70 15.90
C GLN A 918 -25.51 -18.58 15.50
N ALA A 919 -25.66 -19.31 14.40
CA ALA A 919 -24.66 -20.26 13.90
C ALA A 919 -23.42 -19.60 13.27
N SER A 920 -23.47 -18.30 12.98
CA SER A 920 -22.36 -17.55 12.40
C SER A 920 -22.15 -16.19 13.04
N VAL A 921 -20.91 -15.73 13.04
CA VAL A 921 -20.54 -14.41 13.57
C VAL A 921 -21.26 -13.28 12.84
N SER A 922 -21.47 -13.40 11.54
CA SER A 922 -22.19 -12.38 10.75
C SER A 922 -23.65 -12.27 11.15
N GLN A 923 -24.34 -13.39 11.37
CA GLN A 923 -25.71 -13.41 11.86
C GLN A 923 -25.79 -12.86 13.29
N PHE A 924 -24.89 -13.27 14.17
CA PHE A 924 -24.79 -12.74 15.52
C PHE A 924 -24.63 -11.21 15.54
N GLN A 925 -23.71 -10.67 14.74
CA GLN A 925 -23.50 -9.23 14.63
C GLN A 925 -24.71 -8.50 14.01
N ALA A 926 -25.43 -9.14 13.09
CA ALA A 926 -26.67 -8.59 12.55
C ALA A 926 -27.77 -8.50 13.60
N GLU A 927 -27.90 -9.53 14.46
CA GLU A 927 -28.85 -9.50 15.58
C GLU A 927 -28.50 -8.44 16.63
N LEU A 928 -27.21 -8.26 16.95
CA LEU A 928 -26.76 -7.15 17.81
C LEU A 928 -27.13 -5.78 17.23
N GLN A 929 -26.98 -5.62 15.92
CA GLN A 929 -27.39 -4.39 15.24
C GLN A 929 -28.91 -4.20 15.31
N ARG A 930 -29.68 -5.28 15.23
CA ARG A 930 -31.16 -5.23 15.39
C ARG A 930 -31.52 -4.77 16.80
N VAL A 931 -30.93 -5.36 17.84
CA VAL A 931 -31.15 -4.92 19.24
C VAL A 931 -30.92 -3.41 19.40
N VAL A 932 -29.83 -2.88 18.83
CA VAL A 932 -29.52 -1.45 18.90
C VAL A 932 -30.58 -0.62 18.17
N LYS A 933 -31.01 -1.04 16.97
CA LYS A 933 -32.03 -0.36 16.17
C LYS A 933 -33.39 -0.37 16.84
N ASP A 934 -33.80 -1.51 17.40
CA ASP A 934 -35.07 -1.64 18.10
C ASP A 934 -35.16 -0.67 19.28
N ARG A 935 -34.06 -0.53 20.05
CA ARG A 935 -33.99 0.44 21.15
C ARG A 935 -33.97 1.89 20.70
N ALA A 936 -33.29 2.17 19.60
CA ALA A 936 -33.27 3.51 18.99
C ALA A 936 -34.68 3.89 18.46
N ALA A 937 -35.35 2.95 17.80
CA ALA A 937 -36.75 3.11 17.34
C ALA A 937 -37.74 3.32 18.49
N ALA A 938 -37.52 2.63 19.62
CA ALA A 938 -38.28 2.83 20.84
C ALA A 938 -37.93 4.13 21.62
N ARG A 939 -37.05 4.97 21.05
CA ARG A 939 -36.55 6.23 21.63
C ARG A 939 -35.99 6.10 23.04
N CYS A 940 -35.37 4.95 23.36
CA CYS A 940 -34.67 4.76 24.61
C CYS A 940 -33.47 5.71 24.67
N ALA A 941 -33.36 6.56 25.69
CA ALA A 941 -32.28 7.56 25.79
C ALA A 941 -30.87 6.92 25.88
N ASP A 942 -30.80 5.67 26.34
CA ASP A 942 -29.58 4.90 26.55
C ASP A 942 -29.25 3.92 25.40
N TRP A 943 -29.96 3.98 24.26
CA TRP A 943 -29.77 3.05 23.13
C TRP A 943 -28.34 2.94 22.65
N ALA A 944 -27.60 4.05 22.65
CA ALA A 944 -26.21 4.11 22.22
C ALA A 944 -25.24 3.39 23.17
N GLN A 945 -25.68 3.06 24.39
CA GLN A 945 -24.89 2.37 25.40
C GLN A 945 -25.33 0.91 25.63
N SER A 946 -26.25 0.40 24.81
CA SER A 946 -26.91 -0.91 25.00
C SER A 946 -25.92 -2.09 25.05
N LEU A 947 -24.76 -1.99 24.42
CA LEU A 947 -23.75 -3.06 24.37
C LEU A 947 -22.42 -2.64 25.03
N SER A 948 -22.37 -1.50 25.71
CA SER A 948 -21.12 -0.97 26.23
C SER A 948 -20.74 -1.56 27.60
N PRO A 949 -19.52 -2.11 27.76
CA PRO A 949 -19.06 -2.60 29.05
C PRO A 949 -18.67 -1.45 30.01
N ARG A 950 -18.79 -0.19 29.56
CA ARG A 950 -18.41 1.02 30.32
C ARG A 950 -19.56 1.59 31.14
N VAL A 951 -20.75 1.06 30.97
CA VAL A 951 -21.93 1.43 31.77
C VAL A 951 -21.90 0.67 33.09
N PRO A 952 -22.23 1.31 34.22
CA PRO A 952 -22.35 0.63 35.49
C PRO A 952 -23.32 -0.56 35.41
N LEU A 953 -22.95 -1.70 35.98
CA LEU A 953 -23.68 -2.95 35.83
C LEU A 953 -25.10 -2.84 36.40
N THR A 954 -25.28 -2.08 37.48
CA THR A 954 -26.57 -1.88 38.15
C THR A 954 -27.59 -1.09 37.33
N SER A 955 -27.12 -0.27 36.38
CA SER A 955 -27.95 0.56 35.50
C SER A 955 -27.89 0.15 34.03
N HIS A 956 -27.27 -1.00 33.73
CA HIS A 956 -27.00 -1.37 32.33
C HIS A 956 -28.29 -1.59 31.55
N PRO A 957 -28.39 -1.06 30.31
CA PRO A 957 -29.62 -1.15 29.50
C PRO A 957 -30.14 -2.57 29.27
N LEU A 958 -29.25 -3.57 29.17
CA LEU A 958 -29.64 -4.98 28.97
C LEU A 958 -30.42 -5.60 30.17
N LEU A 959 -30.34 -5.02 31.37
CA LEU A 959 -31.14 -5.47 32.53
C LEU A 959 -32.64 -5.20 32.34
N ARG A 960 -32.94 -4.16 31.54
CA ARG A 960 -34.35 -3.77 31.23
C ARG A 960 -34.84 -4.42 29.92
N TYR A 961 -33.96 -5.12 29.23
CA TYR A 961 -34.29 -5.80 27.96
C TYR A 961 -34.73 -7.23 28.28
N ARG A 962 -36.04 -7.43 28.40
CA ARG A 962 -36.67 -8.74 28.61
C ARG A 962 -37.35 -9.24 27.36
#